data_88854824ca8d7fc1e1612c9c2c00d093
#
_entry.id   88854824ca8d7fc1e1612c9c2c00d093
#
_cell.length_a   1.000
_cell.length_b   1.000
_cell.length_c   1.000
_cell.angle_alpha   90.00
_cell.angle_beta   90.00
_cell.angle_gamma   90.00
#
_symmetry.space_group_name_H-M   'P 1'
#
loop_
_entity.id
_entity.type
_entity.pdbx_description
1 polymer ?
#
loop_
_entity_poly.entity_id
_entity_poly.type
_entity_poly.pdbx_seq_one_letter_code
_entity_poly.pdbx_strand_id
1 'polypeptide(L)'
;MTSTGRCALCAGTLPPATSDQRRSYCSNACRQRAYRRRVVATAPTPATRKNLRVLANLPAARDAFVGRQQELSKLDQLMRRHRLVTLVGSAGAGKTRLALEAAGRLRRGRTDRVLLVELGQVTDGADVMPAVAHALGVEQSDEPLRDTVLETLVNMKVVVVLDNCEHLLDTCAELADLLLNRCPGVRVLATSREALWISGEVSFHLDGLCIPSTDRDLVNTAAPRSEAVKLFVERARERKPDFRLTPENTAAVALLCARLEGMPLAIELAARWVQLLPVADICDRMDEPLELLTLGCRKSPARQRSLREAIDWSYQLLQPDEQFALRRLSVFDGGFDLAAATEVCSTERSAEPVLDVLSRLQAKSLVTAVPGTTRFRQLETVRLHAREKLVAAGELDVAFEALARWFTDLSDVMVSAPLSMPAEVQDKLDNHVDSLLGTVEWAADRADERLLLLTSALADCAARSGRLSQARIMLRDALRRPSTRDDHRCVALNHAARFAAEQGDHAEAVELSGEASRLVRGIDHPALMMSCSSTLAAVQQSSGEWEASAENNTECLRVAELLGEPLARAACLIDLARTALSLGKHERAEKAVMKALPISRTSGDPARIASALSTRGAVALMQGELEEATHAFQEALRMDGMNPLSAPDALEGLAMAALMRGQAERALRLEATGRAMRRSVGVVSNPFWAEKVAGAMRTAQLMLPVPRAEAAATPLTPNEIEALIHDEVWLDRTEAAHEELDDHERRVVALLATGMTNQQIANRLNVSVRTVASRLQRLRDKLGLQSRDDIAAWGAERAIG
;
A
#
# COMPACT_ATOMS: atom_id res chain seq x y z
N MET A 1 -9.56 -59.20 76.18
CA MET A 1 -9.20 -59.96 74.96
C MET A 1 -8.74 -58.95 73.88
N THR A 2 -7.46 -58.76 73.71
CA THR A 2 -6.85 -57.78 72.77
C THR A 2 -6.81 -58.43 71.39
N SER A 3 -7.60 -57.97 70.48
CA SER A 3 -7.55 -58.38 69.06
C SER A 3 -6.24 -57.89 68.44
N THR A 4 -5.31 -58.78 68.26
CA THR A 4 -4.02 -58.54 67.59
C THR A 4 -4.34 -58.44 66.09
N GLY A 5 -4.33 -57.16 65.53
CA GLY A 5 -4.44 -56.91 64.10
C GLY A 5 -3.21 -57.45 63.34
N ARG A 6 -3.41 -57.92 62.09
CA ARG A 6 -2.36 -58.36 61.18
C ARG A 6 -2.01 -57.34 60.15
N CYS A 7 -0.73 -57.19 59.81
CA CYS A 7 -0.21 -56.31 58.78
C CYS A 7 -0.86 -56.64 57.38
N ALA A 8 -1.43 -55.65 56.72
CA ALA A 8 -2.07 -55.79 55.41
C ALA A 8 -1.12 -56.25 54.30
N LEU A 9 0.20 -56.24 54.48
CA LEU A 9 1.19 -56.65 53.46
C LEU A 9 1.84 -57.99 53.73
N CYS A 10 2.28 -58.25 54.99
CA CYS A 10 3.08 -59.46 55.34
C CYS A 10 2.35 -60.38 56.30
N ALA A 11 1.13 -60.14 56.73
CA ALA A 11 0.30 -60.85 57.70
C ALA A 11 0.92 -61.00 59.10
N GLY A 12 2.12 -60.37 59.37
CA GLY A 12 2.72 -60.35 60.72
C GLY A 12 1.91 -59.49 61.67
N THR A 13 2.10 -59.75 62.98
CA THR A 13 1.45 -59.03 64.09
C THR A 13 1.78 -57.55 64.09
N LEU A 14 0.78 -56.72 64.28
CA LEU A 14 0.94 -55.26 64.37
C LEU A 14 1.43 -54.91 65.78
N PRO A 15 2.43 -53.96 65.95
CA PRO A 15 2.82 -53.47 67.26
C PRO A 15 1.65 -52.75 67.92
N PRO A 16 1.58 -52.76 69.27
CA PRO A 16 0.46 -52.15 70.02
C PRO A 16 0.36 -50.67 69.70
N ALA A 17 -0.88 -50.20 69.49
CA ALA A 17 -1.21 -48.84 69.14
C ALA A 17 -0.97 -47.90 70.31
N THR A 18 -0.15 -46.86 70.15
CA THR A 18 0.16 -45.84 71.16
C THR A 18 -0.72 -44.57 71.05
N SER A 19 -1.71 -44.57 70.23
CA SER A 19 -2.72 -43.51 70.07
C SER A 19 -3.82 -43.96 69.14
N ASP A 20 -4.97 -43.28 69.07
CA ASP A 20 -6.23 -43.58 68.39
C ASP A 20 -6.24 -43.82 66.86
N GLN A 21 -5.06 -44.05 66.30
CA GLN A 21 -4.91 -44.38 64.88
C GLN A 21 -4.68 -45.87 64.65
N ARG A 22 -5.60 -46.58 64.04
CA ARG A 22 -5.43 -47.95 63.60
C ARG A 22 -4.31 -48.08 62.57
N ARG A 23 -3.22 -48.73 62.99
CA ARG A 23 -2.09 -49.03 62.11
C ARG A 23 -2.47 -50.22 61.19
N SER A 24 -2.29 -50.05 59.87
CA SER A 24 -2.51 -51.09 58.87
C SER A 24 -1.25 -51.89 58.51
N TYR A 25 -0.05 -51.44 58.92
CA TYR A 25 1.26 -52.03 58.56
C TYR A 25 2.14 -52.19 59.82
N CYS A 26 2.93 -53.32 59.89
CA CYS A 26 3.80 -53.62 61.01
C CYS A 26 5.09 -52.78 61.04
N SER A 27 5.53 -52.21 59.96
CA SER A 27 6.75 -51.37 59.87
C SER A 27 6.63 -50.34 58.70
N ASN A 28 7.50 -49.30 58.75
CA ASN A 28 7.62 -48.35 57.64
C ASN A 28 8.06 -49.04 56.35
N ALA A 29 8.86 -50.14 56.43
CA ALA A 29 9.25 -50.91 55.27
C ALA A 29 8.05 -51.61 54.58
N CYS A 30 7.12 -52.15 55.38
CA CYS A 30 5.87 -52.71 54.86
C CYS A 30 4.94 -51.63 54.27
N ARG A 31 4.89 -50.47 54.93
CA ARG A 31 4.16 -49.33 54.43
C ARG A 31 4.70 -48.86 53.08
N GLN A 32 6.02 -48.68 52.91
CA GLN A 32 6.68 -48.33 51.68
C GLN A 32 6.55 -49.41 50.61
N ARG A 33 6.62 -50.71 50.96
CA ARG A 33 6.38 -51.78 49.96
C ARG A 33 4.91 -51.83 49.51
N ALA A 34 3.99 -51.58 50.43
CA ALA A 34 2.56 -51.48 50.04
C ALA A 34 2.30 -50.25 49.12
N TYR A 35 2.92 -49.13 49.44
CA TYR A 35 2.93 -47.93 48.58
C TYR A 35 3.52 -48.23 47.22
N ARG A 36 4.73 -48.84 47.14
CA ARG A 36 5.30 -49.24 45.86
C ARG A 36 4.49 -50.24 45.07
N ARG A 37 3.80 -51.22 45.75
CA ARG A 37 2.85 -52.12 45.07
C ARG A 37 1.62 -51.40 44.56
N ARG A 38 1.11 -50.41 45.24
CA ARG A 38 -0.01 -49.57 44.74
C ARG A 38 0.44 -48.72 43.58
N VAL A 39 1.61 -48.08 43.65
CA VAL A 39 2.18 -47.28 42.55
C VAL A 39 2.45 -48.15 41.28
N VAL A 40 2.87 -49.40 41.48
CA VAL A 40 3.06 -50.33 40.33
C VAL A 40 1.70 -50.89 39.87
N ALA A 41 0.73 -51.01 40.75
CA ALA A 41 -0.64 -51.47 40.39
C ALA A 41 -1.49 -50.33 39.76
N THR A 42 -1.10 -49.07 39.97
CA THR A 42 -1.68 -47.88 39.31
C THR A 42 -0.91 -47.44 38.08
N ALA A 43 0.06 -48.22 37.59
CA ALA A 43 0.49 -48.08 36.20
C ALA A 43 -0.72 -48.38 35.30
N PRO A 44 -1.09 -47.48 34.36
CA PRO A 44 -2.31 -47.63 33.55
C PRO A 44 -2.28 -48.98 32.84
N THR A 45 -3.26 -49.83 33.11
CA THR A 45 -3.50 -51.06 32.37
C THR A 45 -3.65 -50.79 30.89
N PRO A 46 -3.36 -51.76 30.02
CA PRO A 46 -3.50 -51.59 28.55
C PRO A 46 -4.87 -51.10 28.10
N ALA A 47 -5.91 -51.28 28.93
CA ALA A 47 -7.26 -50.74 28.66
C ALA A 47 -7.38 -49.21 28.73
N THR A 48 -6.66 -48.56 29.64
CA THR A 48 -6.62 -47.09 29.76
C THR A 48 -5.81 -46.48 28.55
N ARG A 49 -4.83 -47.23 28.01
CA ARG A 49 -4.18 -46.85 26.75
C ARG A 49 -5.10 -46.90 25.51
N LYS A 50 -6.16 -47.67 25.52
CA LYS A 50 -7.12 -47.76 24.37
C LYS A 50 -7.99 -46.52 24.27
N ASN A 51 -8.37 -45.86 25.36
CA ASN A 51 -9.19 -44.63 25.31
C ASN A 51 -8.39 -43.38 25.00
N LEU A 52 -7.07 -43.38 25.22
CA LEU A 52 -6.15 -42.31 24.84
C LEU A 52 -5.83 -42.26 23.30
N ARG A 53 -6.43 -43.17 22.53
CA ARG A 53 -6.22 -43.22 21.07
C ARG A 53 -6.93 -42.15 20.25
N VAL A 54 -7.78 -41.34 20.86
CA VAL A 54 -8.56 -40.32 20.13
C VAL A 54 -8.35 -38.96 20.78
N LEU A 55 -7.10 -38.46 20.81
CA LEU A 55 -6.83 -37.07 21.11
C LEU A 55 -6.75 -36.28 19.80
N ALA A 56 -7.89 -36.03 19.20
CA ALA A 56 -8.06 -35.01 18.18
C ALA A 56 -9.53 -34.52 18.27
N ASN A 57 -9.73 -33.53 19.13
CA ASN A 57 -10.99 -32.82 19.27
C ASN A 57 -11.15 -31.70 18.20
N LEU A 58 -10.41 -31.81 17.09
CA LEU A 58 -10.52 -30.84 16.01
C LEU A 58 -11.91 -30.92 15.38
N PRO A 59 -12.61 -29.79 15.25
CA PRO A 59 -13.90 -29.75 14.57
C PRO A 59 -13.72 -30.11 13.09
N ALA A 60 -14.74 -30.80 12.54
CA ALA A 60 -14.77 -31.05 11.10
C ALA A 60 -14.92 -29.72 10.35
N ALA A 61 -14.08 -29.51 9.33
CA ALA A 61 -14.21 -28.34 8.47
C ALA A 61 -15.57 -28.39 7.75
N ARG A 62 -16.36 -27.33 7.87
CA ARG A 62 -17.68 -27.20 7.23
C ARG A 62 -17.57 -26.58 5.84
N ASP A 63 -16.58 -25.73 5.64
CA ASP A 63 -16.38 -24.92 4.44
C ASP A 63 -14.97 -25.10 3.90
N ALA A 64 -14.78 -24.91 2.58
CA ALA A 64 -13.48 -24.96 1.94
C ALA A 64 -12.52 -23.92 2.52
N PHE A 65 -11.25 -24.31 2.69
CA PHE A 65 -10.17 -23.41 3.07
C PHE A 65 -9.60 -22.78 1.81
N VAL A 66 -9.71 -21.46 1.68
CA VAL A 66 -9.31 -20.70 0.48
C VAL A 66 -8.01 -19.94 0.74
N GLY A 67 -7.03 -20.11 -0.16
CA GLY A 67 -5.77 -19.39 -0.11
C GLY A 67 -4.80 -19.83 1.01
N ARG A 68 -3.91 -18.95 1.43
CA ARG A 68 -3.01 -19.11 2.58
C ARG A 68 -2.01 -20.27 2.48
N GLN A 69 -1.67 -20.70 1.26
CA GLN A 69 -0.76 -21.85 1.09
C GLN A 69 0.67 -21.50 1.51
N GLN A 70 1.09 -20.25 1.32
CA GLN A 70 2.40 -19.77 1.74
C GLN A 70 2.49 -19.68 3.26
N GLU A 71 1.46 -19.10 3.90
CA GLU A 71 1.37 -18.97 5.35
C GLU A 71 1.32 -20.35 6.03
N LEU A 72 0.53 -21.28 5.49
CA LEU A 72 0.50 -22.66 5.98
C LEU A 72 1.86 -23.34 5.88
N SER A 73 2.57 -23.14 4.78
CA SER A 73 3.91 -23.72 4.59
C SER A 73 4.93 -23.11 5.56
N LYS A 74 4.87 -21.79 5.76
CA LYS A 74 5.71 -21.09 6.75
C LYS A 74 5.38 -21.55 8.18
N LEU A 75 4.10 -21.64 8.51
CA LEU A 75 3.66 -22.10 9.83
C LEU A 75 4.10 -23.54 10.11
N ASP A 76 4.00 -24.44 9.14
CA ASP A 76 4.50 -25.82 9.26
C ASP A 76 6.02 -25.85 9.51
N GLN A 77 6.79 -25.00 8.81
CA GLN A 77 8.23 -24.87 9.03
C GLN A 77 8.55 -24.33 10.43
N LEU A 78 7.83 -23.31 10.90
CA LEU A 78 8.00 -22.74 12.23
C LEU A 78 7.66 -23.76 13.31
N MET A 79 6.54 -24.45 13.19
CA MET A 79 6.12 -25.49 14.12
C MET A 79 7.08 -26.70 14.18
N ARG A 80 7.86 -26.95 13.13
CA ARG A 80 8.93 -27.97 13.15
C ARG A 80 10.16 -27.53 13.91
N ARG A 81 10.50 -26.24 13.85
CA ARG A 81 11.73 -25.66 14.44
C ARG A 81 11.54 -25.17 15.86
N HIS A 82 10.36 -24.68 16.17
CA HIS A 82 10.04 -24.02 17.45
C HIS A 82 8.96 -24.78 18.21
N ARG A 83 9.00 -24.67 19.52
CA ARG A 83 8.02 -25.31 20.40
C ARG A 83 6.83 -24.43 20.75
N LEU A 84 6.95 -23.12 20.54
CA LEU A 84 5.90 -22.13 20.74
C LEU A 84 5.83 -21.23 19.51
N VAL A 85 4.67 -21.21 18.88
CA VAL A 85 4.34 -20.29 17.79
C VAL A 85 3.00 -19.63 18.10
N THR A 86 2.97 -18.31 18.06
CA THR A 86 1.76 -17.52 18.27
C THR A 86 1.34 -16.86 16.94
N LEU A 87 0.16 -17.21 16.46
CA LEU A 87 -0.48 -16.51 15.33
C LEU A 87 -1.05 -15.20 15.83
N VAL A 88 -0.45 -14.10 15.40
CA VAL A 88 -0.84 -12.74 15.78
C VAL A 88 -1.55 -12.07 14.60
N GLY A 89 -2.58 -11.29 14.86
CA GLY A 89 -3.27 -10.52 13.81
C GLY A 89 -4.61 -9.96 14.26
N SER A 90 -5.18 -9.11 13.43
CA SER A 90 -6.45 -8.44 13.69
C SER A 90 -7.63 -9.41 13.85
N ALA A 91 -8.73 -8.91 14.42
CA ALA A 91 -9.97 -9.65 14.51
C ALA A 91 -10.51 -9.94 13.08
N GLY A 92 -10.90 -11.20 12.82
CA GLY A 92 -11.41 -11.57 11.50
C GLY A 92 -10.34 -11.91 10.45
N ALA A 93 -9.03 -11.81 10.75
CA ALA A 93 -7.93 -12.19 9.85
C ALA A 93 -7.88 -13.70 9.54
N GLY A 94 -8.60 -14.54 10.29
CA GLY A 94 -8.66 -15.98 10.05
C GLY A 94 -7.62 -16.79 10.83
N LYS A 95 -7.07 -16.27 11.94
CA LYS A 95 -6.10 -16.95 12.81
C LYS A 95 -6.53 -18.34 13.23
N THR A 96 -7.70 -18.46 13.84
CA THR A 96 -8.32 -19.74 14.25
C THR A 96 -8.42 -20.71 13.08
N ARG A 97 -8.87 -20.23 11.92
CA ARG A 97 -9.03 -21.06 10.72
C ARG A 97 -7.70 -21.60 10.20
N LEU A 98 -6.67 -20.75 10.17
CA LEU A 98 -5.30 -21.13 9.79
C LEU A 98 -4.71 -22.13 10.80
N ALA A 99 -4.88 -21.89 12.11
CA ALA A 99 -4.42 -22.79 13.16
C ALA A 99 -5.05 -24.20 13.05
N LEU A 100 -6.37 -24.25 12.81
CA LEU A 100 -7.09 -25.51 12.66
C LEU A 100 -6.68 -26.27 11.39
N GLU A 101 -6.46 -25.57 10.27
CA GLU A 101 -5.98 -26.20 9.03
C GLU A 101 -4.54 -26.72 9.20
N ALA A 102 -3.65 -25.92 9.81
CA ALA A 102 -2.28 -26.35 10.13
C ALA A 102 -2.28 -27.58 11.07
N ALA A 103 -3.07 -27.54 12.13
CA ALA A 103 -3.24 -28.64 13.06
C ALA A 103 -3.79 -29.92 12.35
N GLY A 104 -4.71 -29.75 11.44
CA GLY A 104 -5.24 -30.83 10.59
C GLY A 104 -4.17 -31.45 9.67
N ARG A 105 -3.25 -30.64 9.13
CA ARG A 105 -2.10 -31.12 8.31
C ARG A 105 -1.10 -31.88 9.17
N LEU A 106 -0.72 -31.35 10.33
CA LEU A 106 0.18 -32.03 11.27
C LEU A 106 -0.37 -33.40 11.68
N ARG A 107 -1.67 -33.50 11.93
CA ARG A 107 -2.34 -34.79 12.22
C ARG A 107 -2.24 -35.79 11.05
N ARG A 108 -2.46 -35.35 9.81
CA ARG A 108 -2.37 -36.19 8.62
C ARG A 108 -0.95 -36.69 8.35
N GLY A 109 0.06 -35.92 8.74
CA GLY A 109 1.49 -36.25 8.60
C GLY A 109 2.01 -37.31 9.56
N ARG A 110 1.20 -37.95 10.41
CA ARG A 110 1.50 -39.07 11.33
C ARG A 110 2.41 -38.81 12.52
N THR A 111 2.80 -37.58 12.82
CA THR A 111 3.85 -37.36 13.82
C THR A 111 3.35 -36.82 15.14
N ASP A 112 2.30 -36.02 15.17
CA ASP A 112 1.87 -35.36 16.40
C ASP A 112 0.37 -35.54 16.64
N ARG A 113 0.00 -35.73 17.90
CA ARG A 113 -1.37 -35.61 18.37
C ARG A 113 -1.70 -34.13 18.48
N VAL A 114 -2.96 -33.78 18.30
CA VAL A 114 -3.39 -32.39 18.40
C VAL A 114 -4.47 -32.26 19.46
N LEU A 115 -4.33 -31.30 20.33
CA LEU A 115 -5.27 -30.92 21.37
C LEU A 115 -5.70 -29.48 21.14
N LEU A 116 -6.97 -29.28 20.82
CA LEU A 116 -7.56 -27.94 20.71
C LEU A 116 -8.15 -27.54 22.06
N VAL A 117 -7.79 -26.35 22.54
CA VAL A 117 -8.33 -25.69 23.72
C VAL A 117 -8.98 -24.38 23.28
N GLU A 118 -10.31 -24.35 23.23
CA GLU A 118 -11.09 -23.17 22.83
C GLU A 118 -11.31 -22.27 24.05
N LEU A 119 -10.54 -21.18 24.16
CA LEU A 119 -10.61 -20.23 25.28
C LEU A 119 -11.65 -19.14 25.08
N GLY A 120 -12.24 -19.09 23.91
CA GLY A 120 -13.15 -18.03 23.53
C GLY A 120 -14.37 -17.80 24.42
N GLN A 121 -14.76 -18.76 25.23
CA GLN A 121 -15.90 -18.65 26.17
C GLN A 121 -15.42 -18.63 27.64
N VAL A 122 -14.14 -18.80 27.87
CA VAL A 122 -13.52 -18.73 29.21
C VAL A 122 -13.37 -17.26 29.55
N THR A 123 -13.95 -16.83 30.68
CA THR A 123 -13.92 -15.43 31.12
C THR A 123 -12.96 -15.19 32.27
N ASP A 124 -12.66 -16.23 33.06
CA ASP A 124 -11.75 -16.17 34.20
C ASP A 124 -10.49 -16.98 33.92
N GLY A 125 -9.33 -16.43 34.24
CA GLY A 125 -8.05 -17.13 34.12
C GLY A 125 -8.01 -18.45 34.93
N ALA A 126 -8.70 -18.53 36.05
CA ALA A 126 -8.82 -19.76 36.85
C ALA A 126 -9.44 -20.93 36.06
N ASP A 127 -10.24 -20.67 35.05
CA ASP A 127 -10.93 -21.68 34.23
C ASP A 127 -10.08 -22.17 33.04
N VAL A 128 -8.92 -21.58 32.78
CA VAL A 128 -8.04 -22.01 31.68
C VAL A 128 -7.53 -23.43 31.88
N MET A 129 -7.05 -23.77 33.10
CA MET A 129 -6.59 -25.12 33.41
C MET A 129 -7.73 -26.16 33.34
N PRO A 130 -8.93 -25.90 33.86
CA PRO A 130 -10.14 -26.73 33.63
C PRO A 130 -10.45 -26.93 32.16
N ALA A 131 -10.33 -25.91 31.29
CA ALA A 131 -10.55 -26.05 29.87
C ALA A 131 -9.54 -27.01 29.21
N VAL A 132 -8.28 -26.93 29.60
CA VAL A 132 -7.24 -27.88 29.14
C VAL A 132 -7.53 -29.31 29.60
N ALA A 133 -7.91 -29.50 30.86
CA ALA A 133 -8.25 -30.80 31.41
C ALA A 133 -9.48 -31.40 30.70
N HIS A 134 -10.50 -30.60 30.44
CA HIS A 134 -11.67 -31.01 29.69
C HIS A 134 -11.32 -31.45 28.26
N ALA A 135 -10.48 -30.66 27.58
CA ALA A 135 -10.00 -30.98 26.23
C ALA A 135 -9.18 -32.29 26.20
N LEU A 136 -8.44 -32.60 27.27
CA LEU A 136 -7.71 -33.84 27.44
C LEU A 136 -8.60 -35.03 27.83
N GLY A 137 -9.85 -34.82 28.22
CA GLY A 137 -10.71 -35.85 28.77
C GLY A 137 -10.30 -36.35 30.15
N VAL A 138 -9.69 -35.46 30.95
CA VAL A 138 -9.25 -35.73 32.32
C VAL A 138 -10.42 -35.41 33.25
N GLU A 139 -10.90 -36.44 33.98
CA GLU A 139 -11.91 -36.26 35.02
C GLU A 139 -11.28 -35.69 36.30
N GLN A 140 -12.07 -34.90 37.03
CA GLN A 140 -11.63 -34.38 38.33
C GLN A 140 -11.30 -35.54 39.30
N SER A 141 -10.07 -35.55 39.80
CA SER A 141 -9.60 -36.49 40.84
C SER A 141 -9.29 -35.72 42.12
N ASP A 142 -9.00 -36.43 43.21
CA ASP A 142 -8.60 -35.86 44.52
C ASP A 142 -7.23 -35.15 44.45
N GLU A 143 -6.52 -35.20 43.32
CA GLU A 143 -5.23 -34.53 43.07
C GLU A 143 -5.45 -33.17 42.40
N PRO A 144 -4.53 -32.21 42.61
CA PRO A 144 -4.61 -30.92 41.94
C PRO A 144 -4.67 -31.09 40.41
N LEU A 145 -5.68 -30.54 39.81
CA LEU A 145 -5.95 -30.66 38.37
C LEU A 145 -4.73 -30.35 37.50
N ARG A 146 -3.93 -29.37 37.89
CA ARG A 146 -2.67 -28.99 37.27
C ARG A 146 -1.68 -30.19 37.21
N ASP A 147 -1.51 -30.92 38.28
CA ASP A 147 -0.55 -32.03 38.32
C ASP A 147 -1.04 -33.19 37.44
N THR A 148 -2.32 -33.48 37.46
CA THR A 148 -2.94 -34.51 36.60
C THR A 148 -2.79 -34.18 35.10
N VAL A 149 -2.96 -32.93 34.70
CA VAL A 149 -2.74 -32.46 33.32
C VAL A 149 -1.28 -32.62 32.90
N LEU A 150 -0.34 -32.20 33.77
CA LEU A 150 1.11 -32.31 33.49
C LEU A 150 1.57 -33.78 33.43
N GLU A 151 1.10 -34.65 34.33
CA GLU A 151 1.41 -36.08 34.28
C GLU A 151 0.89 -36.76 33.02
N THR A 152 -0.25 -36.30 32.51
CA THR A 152 -0.82 -36.79 31.26
C THR A 152 0.05 -36.37 30.07
N LEU A 153 0.49 -35.11 30.03
CA LEU A 153 1.18 -34.53 28.87
C LEU A 153 2.70 -34.81 28.84
N VAL A 154 3.35 -35.08 30.00
CA VAL A 154 4.81 -35.19 30.10
C VAL A 154 5.44 -36.24 29.17
N ASN A 155 4.72 -37.35 28.94
CA ASN A 155 5.17 -38.43 28.09
C ASN A 155 4.54 -38.42 26.66
N MET A 156 3.84 -37.35 26.31
CA MET A 156 3.12 -37.25 25.02
C MET A 156 3.85 -36.32 24.06
N LYS A 157 3.85 -36.69 22.77
CA LYS A 157 4.14 -35.77 21.69
C LYS A 157 2.80 -35.21 21.19
N VAL A 158 2.55 -33.95 21.50
CA VAL A 158 1.25 -33.31 21.20
C VAL A 158 1.46 -31.85 20.84
N VAL A 159 0.69 -31.36 19.88
CA VAL A 159 0.54 -29.93 19.59
C VAL A 159 -0.72 -29.46 20.34
N VAL A 160 -0.54 -28.57 21.29
CA VAL A 160 -1.62 -27.90 22.00
C VAL A 160 -1.95 -26.62 21.25
N VAL A 161 -3.16 -26.53 20.74
CA VAL A 161 -3.67 -25.32 20.08
C VAL A 161 -4.47 -24.55 21.12
N LEU A 162 -3.98 -23.40 21.53
CA LEU A 162 -4.66 -22.45 22.41
C LEU A 162 -5.34 -21.41 21.52
N ASP A 163 -6.66 -21.50 21.38
CA ASP A 163 -7.39 -20.59 20.49
C ASP A 163 -8.02 -19.43 21.26
N ASN A 164 -7.74 -18.21 20.79
CA ASN A 164 -8.33 -16.98 21.31
C ASN A 164 -7.81 -16.57 22.70
N CYS A 165 -6.47 -16.42 22.82
CA CYS A 165 -5.79 -16.10 24.07
C CYS A 165 -5.90 -14.63 24.50
N GLU A 166 -6.31 -13.72 23.61
CA GLU A 166 -6.19 -12.26 23.75
C GLU A 166 -6.80 -11.64 25.02
N HIS A 167 -7.76 -12.28 25.65
CA HIS A 167 -8.41 -11.78 26.87
C HIS A 167 -7.91 -12.49 28.15
N LEU A 168 -7.01 -13.46 28.01
CA LEU A 168 -6.46 -14.27 29.09
C LEU A 168 -4.93 -14.41 28.93
N LEU A 169 -4.27 -13.36 28.41
CA LEU A 169 -2.87 -13.40 27.98
C LEU A 169 -1.93 -13.90 29.07
N ASP A 170 -1.98 -13.29 30.26
CA ASP A 170 -1.09 -13.64 31.37
C ASP A 170 -1.24 -15.12 31.75
N THR A 171 -2.48 -15.61 31.88
CA THR A 171 -2.76 -17.01 32.24
C THR A 171 -2.36 -17.96 31.11
N CYS A 172 -2.55 -17.59 29.85
CA CYS A 172 -2.12 -18.38 28.71
C CYS A 172 -0.59 -18.41 28.59
N ALA A 173 0.08 -17.31 28.91
CA ALA A 173 1.54 -17.21 28.96
C ALA A 173 2.11 -18.13 30.06
N GLU A 174 1.55 -18.06 31.28
CA GLU A 174 1.93 -18.96 32.40
C GLU A 174 1.70 -20.44 32.06
N LEU A 175 0.56 -20.76 31.44
CA LEU A 175 0.24 -22.11 31.00
C LEU A 175 1.23 -22.60 29.93
N ALA A 176 1.50 -21.77 28.90
CA ALA A 176 2.44 -22.13 27.85
C ALA A 176 3.85 -22.33 28.39
N ASP A 177 4.33 -21.43 29.26
CA ASP A 177 5.64 -21.56 29.92
C ASP A 177 5.70 -22.83 30.76
N LEU A 178 4.67 -23.12 31.55
CA LEU A 178 4.58 -24.33 32.35
C LEU A 178 4.66 -25.61 31.50
N LEU A 179 3.88 -25.66 30.39
CA LEU A 179 3.88 -26.82 29.49
C LEU A 179 5.22 -27.00 28.79
N LEU A 180 5.86 -25.92 28.35
CA LEU A 180 7.17 -25.96 27.70
C LEU A 180 8.29 -26.40 28.65
N ASN A 181 8.23 -26.00 29.91
CA ASN A 181 9.24 -26.35 30.92
C ASN A 181 9.08 -27.79 31.47
N ARG A 182 7.84 -28.27 31.60
CA ARG A 182 7.54 -29.56 32.21
C ARG A 182 7.34 -30.71 31.24
N CYS A 183 6.92 -30.43 30.01
CA CYS A 183 6.51 -31.42 29.02
C CYS A 183 7.36 -31.32 27.75
N PRO A 184 8.52 -32.02 27.64
CA PRO A 184 9.46 -31.86 26.51
C PRO A 184 8.87 -32.20 25.14
N GLY A 185 7.84 -33.06 25.09
CA GLY A 185 7.17 -33.48 23.88
C GLY A 185 6.05 -32.56 23.43
N VAL A 186 5.69 -31.54 24.23
CA VAL A 186 4.62 -30.59 23.89
C VAL A 186 5.15 -29.46 23.03
N ARG A 187 4.34 -29.11 22.01
CA ARG A 187 4.45 -27.86 21.24
C ARG A 187 3.16 -27.09 21.42
N VAL A 188 3.25 -25.77 21.42
CA VAL A 188 2.11 -24.87 21.58
C VAL A 188 1.93 -24.05 20.32
N LEU A 189 0.72 -24.02 19.78
CA LEU A 189 0.28 -23.11 18.76
C LEU A 189 -0.81 -22.23 19.37
N ALA A 190 -0.50 -20.98 19.62
CA ALA A 190 -1.47 -20.04 20.17
C ALA A 190 -2.06 -19.16 19.05
N THR A 191 -3.32 -18.75 19.20
CA THR A 191 -3.90 -17.66 18.40
C THR A 191 -4.27 -16.51 19.31
N SER A 192 -3.81 -15.32 18.99
CA SER A 192 -4.04 -14.12 19.77
C SER A 192 -4.00 -12.87 18.89
N ARG A 193 -4.37 -11.73 19.42
CA ARG A 193 -4.18 -10.42 18.76
C ARG A 193 -2.80 -9.86 19.01
N GLU A 194 -2.17 -10.26 20.09
CA GLU A 194 -0.81 -9.91 20.46
C GLU A 194 -0.04 -11.15 20.92
N ALA A 195 1.29 -11.04 21.00
CA ALA A 195 2.15 -12.10 21.44
C ALA A 195 1.94 -12.42 22.94
N LEU A 196 2.32 -13.62 23.37
CA LEU A 196 2.30 -14.03 24.79
C LEU A 196 3.49 -13.47 25.59
N TRP A 197 4.51 -12.96 24.91
CA TRP A 197 5.71 -12.34 25.47
C TRP A 197 6.52 -13.25 26.42
N ILE A 198 6.62 -14.53 26.07
CA ILE A 198 7.40 -15.49 26.82
C ILE A 198 8.64 -15.99 26.05
N SER A 199 9.64 -16.49 26.80
CA SER A 199 10.89 -16.93 26.20
C SER A 199 10.70 -18.10 25.23
N GLY A 200 11.32 -18.01 24.05
CA GLY A 200 11.23 -19.03 23.00
C GLY A 200 9.99 -18.93 22.12
N GLU A 201 9.17 -17.92 22.31
CA GLU A 201 8.03 -17.61 21.44
C GLU A 201 8.49 -17.12 20.07
N VAL A 202 7.80 -17.58 19.03
CA VAL A 202 7.88 -17.03 17.66
C VAL A 202 6.52 -16.50 17.27
N SER A 203 6.43 -15.20 17.10
CA SER A 203 5.22 -14.53 16.62
C SER A 203 5.15 -14.62 15.11
N PHE A 204 4.02 -15.12 14.56
CA PHE A 204 3.71 -15.16 13.14
C PHE A 204 2.53 -14.24 12.87
N HIS A 205 2.85 -13.08 12.26
CA HIS A 205 1.83 -12.09 11.92
C HIS A 205 1.01 -12.53 10.72
N LEU A 206 -0.31 -12.42 10.84
CA LEU A 206 -1.29 -12.80 9.83
C LEU A 206 -2.07 -11.57 9.38
N ASP A 207 -1.77 -11.11 8.18
CA ASP A 207 -2.46 -10.01 7.50
C ASP A 207 -3.74 -10.47 6.78
N GLY A 208 -4.44 -9.55 6.10
CA GLY A 208 -5.52 -9.87 5.18
C GLY A 208 -5.07 -10.81 4.05
N LEU A 209 -6.04 -11.38 3.32
CA LEU A 209 -5.75 -12.15 2.10
C LEU A 209 -5.17 -11.24 1.02
N CYS A 210 -4.35 -11.81 0.14
CA CYS A 210 -3.80 -11.07 -0.99
C CYS A 210 -4.92 -10.42 -1.81
N ILE A 211 -4.89 -9.10 -1.93
CA ILE A 211 -5.83 -8.29 -2.72
C ILE A 211 -5.28 -8.11 -4.14
N PRO A 212 -6.16 -7.97 -5.16
CA PRO A 212 -5.73 -7.71 -6.53
C PRO A 212 -5.25 -6.24 -6.67
N SER A 213 -4.42 -5.99 -7.68
CA SER A 213 -4.16 -4.61 -8.12
C SER A 213 -5.48 -3.96 -8.56
N THR A 214 -5.69 -2.72 -8.19
CA THR A 214 -6.85 -1.91 -8.61
C THR A 214 -6.61 -1.17 -9.92
N ASP A 215 -5.44 -1.33 -10.53
CA ASP A 215 -5.09 -0.77 -11.82
C ASP A 215 -5.99 -1.35 -12.92
N ARG A 216 -6.65 -0.48 -13.70
CA ARG A 216 -7.67 -0.84 -14.69
C ARG A 216 -7.18 -1.85 -15.72
N ASP A 217 -5.91 -1.77 -16.13
CA ASP A 217 -5.35 -2.65 -17.16
C ASP A 217 -4.99 -4.04 -16.63
N LEU A 218 -4.72 -4.17 -15.35
CA LEU A 218 -4.32 -5.41 -14.69
C LEU A 218 -5.45 -6.12 -13.95
N VAL A 219 -6.55 -5.43 -13.63
CA VAL A 219 -7.66 -5.98 -12.83
C VAL A 219 -8.23 -7.25 -13.44
N ASN A 220 -8.49 -7.27 -14.74
CA ASN A 220 -9.13 -8.42 -15.41
C ASN A 220 -8.25 -9.68 -15.42
N THR A 221 -6.95 -9.54 -15.35
CA THR A 221 -5.99 -10.67 -15.38
C THR A 221 -5.52 -11.08 -13.98
N ALA A 222 -5.37 -10.13 -13.06
CA ALA A 222 -4.87 -10.35 -11.70
C ALA A 222 -5.97 -10.70 -10.70
N ALA A 223 -7.16 -10.11 -10.81
CA ALA A 223 -8.26 -10.32 -9.86
C ALA A 223 -8.67 -11.79 -9.71
N PRO A 224 -8.85 -12.59 -10.76
CA PRO A 224 -9.23 -14.00 -10.61
C PRO A 224 -8.18 -14.85 -9.87
N ARG A 225 -6.92 -14.40 -9.80
CA ARG A 225 -5.84 -15.09 -9.11
C ARG A 225 -5.73 -14.72 -7.64
N SER A 226 -6.26 -13.57 -7.24
CA SER A 226 -6.24 -13.07 -5.87
C SER A 226 -7.00 -14.00 -4.92
N GLU A 227 -6.45 -14.21 -3.72
CA GLU A 227 -7.06 -15.04 -2.69
C GLU A 227 -8.34 -14.41 -2.12
N ALA A 228 -8.35 -13.09 -1.96
CA ALA A 228 -9.51 -12.35 -1.49
C ALA A 228 -10.69 -12.49 -2.45
N VAL A 229 -10.45 -12.36 -3.77
CA VAL A 229 -11.46 -12.54 -4.81
C VAL A 229 -11.95 -14.00 -4.85
N LYS A 230 -11.07 -14.96 -4.73
CA LYS A 230 -11.45 -16.39 -4.67
C LYS A 230 -12.37 -16.67 -3.48
N LEU A 231 -12.04 -16.12 -2.30
CA LEU A 231 -12.88 -16.26 -1.12
C LEU A 231 -14.26 -15.65 -1.34
N PHE A 232 -14.29 -14.41 -1.87
CA PHE A 232 -15.56 -13.75 -2.18
C PHE A 232 -16.43 -14.57 -3.12
N VAL A 233 -15.87 -15.04 -4.23
CA VAL A 233 -16.60 -15.85 -5.23
C VAL A 233 -17.12 -17.15 -4.63
N GLU A 234 -16.32 -17.83 -3.80
CA GLU A 234 -16.74 -19.07 -3.14
C GLU A 234 -17.91 -18.82 -2.19
N ARG A 235 -17.84 -17.80 -1.34
CA ARG A 235 -18.90 -17.42 -0.41
C ARG A 235 -20.14 -16.86 -1.11
N ALA A 236 -19.95 -16.14 -2.21
CA ALA A 236 -21.05 -15.67 -3.05
C ALA A 236 -21.82 -16.82 -3.68
N ARG A 237 -21.12 -17.87 -4.15
CA ARG A 237 -21.76 -19.11 -4.71
C ARG A 237 -22.56 -19.89 -3.68
N GLU A 238 -22.10 -19.94 -2.43
CA GLU A 238 -22.88 -20.56 -1.34
C GLU A 238 -24.25 -19.90 -1.16
N ARG A 239 -24.39 -18.63 -1.56
CA ARG A 239 -25.62 -17.84 -1.45
C ARG A 239 -26.38 -17.75 -2.77
N LYS A 240 -25.68 -17.62 -3.86
CA LYS A 240 -26.19 -17.52 -5.23
C LYS A 240 -25.40 -18.48 -6.11
N PRO A 241 -25.84 -19.72 -6.29
CA PRO A 241 -25.09 -20.78 -6.99
C PRO A 241 -24.64 -20.40 -8.40
N ASP A 242 -25.39 -19.52 -9.06
CA ASP A 242 -25.08 -19.05 -10.42
C ASP A 242 -24.10 -17.86 -10.44
N PHE A 243 -23.61 -17.40 -9.28
CA PHE A 243 -22.66 -16.31 -9.23
C PHE A 243 -21.36 -16.70 -9.93
N ARG A 244 -20.95 -15.89 -10.89
CA ARG A 244 -19.69 -16.04 -11.61
C ARG A 244 -18.98 -14.70 -11.69
N LEU A 245 -17.66 -14.76 -11.68
CA LEU A 245 -16.84 -13.62 -12.00
C LEU A 245 -16.91 -13.40 -13.52
N THR A 246 -17.35 -12.22 -13.94
CA THR A 246 -17.48 -11.81 -15.33
C THR A 246 -16.70 -10.53 -15.57
N PRO A 247 -16.33 -10.20 -16.84
CA PRO A 247 -15.64 -8.93 -17.11
C PRO A 247 -16.34 -7.70 -16.54
N GLU A 248 -17.68 -7.71 -16.50
CA GLU A 248 -18.49 -6.58 -16.04
C GLU A 248 -18.45 -6.42 -14.52
N ASN A 249 -18.30 -7.50 -13.73
CA ASN A 249 -18.31 -7.43 -12.27
C ASN A 249 -16.91 -7.58 -11.64
N THR A 250 -15.90 -7.99 -12.41
CA THR A 250 -14.53 -8.25 -11.90
C THR A 250 -13.94 -7.02 -11.22
N ALA A 251 -14.08 -5.85 -11.83
CA ALA A 251 -13.56 -4.60 -11.27
C ALA A 251 -14.24 -4.25 -9.93
N ALA A 252 -15.57 -4.41 -9.86
CA ALA A 252 -16.32 -4.16 -8.63
C ALA A 252 -15.96 -5.16 -7.51
N VAL A 253 -15.77 -6.45 -7.84
CA VAL A 253 -15.32 -7.45 -6.87
C VAL A 253 -13.91 -7.16 -6.38
N ALA A 254 -13.00 -6.75 -7.27
CA ALA A 254 -11.64 -6.38 -6.92
C ALA A 254 -11.60 -5.16 -5.99
N LEU A 255 -12.36 -4.12 -6.33
CA LEU A 255 -12.49 -2.91 -5.53
C LEU A 255 -13.09 -3.21 -4.15
N LEU A 256 -14.14 -4.04 -4.09
CA LEU A 256 -14.77 -4.46 -2.83
C LEU A 256 -13.75 -5.20 -1.94
N CYS A 257 -13.01 -6.16 -2.50
CA CYS A 257 -11.97 -6.89 -1.75
C CYS A 257 -10.85 -5.96 -1.26
N ALA A 258 -10.48 -4.95 -2.06
CA ALA A 258 -9.49 -3.94 -1.67
C ALA A 258 -10.00 -3.04 -0.53
N ARG A 259 -11.23 -2.53 -0.62
CA ARG A 259 -11.87 -1.73 0.45
C ARG A 259 -12.04 -2.53 1.76
N LEU A 260 -12.22 -3.84 1.65
CA LEU A 260 -12.28 -4.76 2.80
C LEU A 260 -10.87 -5.23 3.24
N GLU A 261 -9.80 -4.68 2.65
CA GLU A 261 -8.39 -4.95 2.97
C GLU A 261 -8.04 -6.44 3.01
N GLY A 262 -8.74 -7.25 2.21
CA GLY A 262 -8.55 -8.69 2.18
C GLY A 262 -8.97 -9.42 3.46
N MET A 263 -9.70 -8.78 4.36
CA MET A 263 -10.13 -9.35 5.64
C MET A 263 -11.16 -10.47 5.43
N PRO A 264 -10.83 -11.74 5.75
CA PRO A 264 -11.69 -12.87 5.44
C PRO A 264 -13.12 -12.74 5.99
N LEU A 265 -13.26 -12.33 7.26
CA LEU A 265 -14.58 -12.16 7.88
C LEU A 265 -15.41 -11.09 7.17
N ALA A 266 -14.80 -9.96 6.82
CA ALA A 266 -15.46 -8.88 6.13
C ALA A 266 -15.90 -9.30 4.72
N ILE A 267 -15.04 -10.03 4.00
CA ILE A 267 -15.36 -10.59 2.67
C ILE A 267 -16.52 -11.59 2.76
N GLU A 268 -16.52 -12.49 3.74
CA GLU A 268 -17.61 -13.46 3.96
C GLU A 268 -18.93 -12.78 4.27
N LEU A 269 -18.91 -11.71 5.06
CA LEU A 269 -20.11 -10.93 5.38
C LEU A 269 -20.61 -10.16 4.15
N ALA A 270 -19.72 -9.52 3.40
CA ALA A 270 -20.07 -8.80 2.17
C ALA A 270 -20.65 -9.74 1.10
N ALA A 271 -20.07 -10.93 0.92
CA ALA A 271 -20.53 -11.91 -0.05
C ALA A 271 -21.99 -12.37 0.17
N ARG A 272 -22.53 -12.22 1.38
CA ARG A 272 -23.94 -12.58 1.68
C ARG A 272 -24.93 -11.66 0.98
N TRP A 273 -24.57 -10.41 0.72
CA TRP A 273 -25.42 -9.43 0.09
C TRP A 273 -25.62 -9.64 -1.41
N VAL A 274 -24.82 -10.52 -2.05
CA VAL A 274 -24.92 -10.82 -3.48
C VAL A 274 -26.29 -11.42 -3.87
N GLN A 275 -27.05 -11.96 -2.91
CA GLN A 275 -28.43 -12.39 -3.14
C GLN A 275 -29.39 -11.23 -3.38
N LEU A 276 -29.12 -10.08 -2.76
CA LEU A 276 -30.03 -8.93 -2.72
C LEU A 276 -29.55 -7.78 -3.61
N LEU A 277 -28.25 -7.61 -3.76
CA LEU A 277 -27.64 -6.47 -4.43
C LEU A 277 -26.58 -6.90 -5.45
N PRO A 278 -26.45 -6.18 -6.58
CA PRO A 278 -25.27 -6.25 -7.45
C PRO A 278 -24.01 -5.86 -6.69
N VAL A 279 -22.85 -6.40 -7.09
CA VAL A 279 -21.58 -6.10 -6.38
C VAL A 279 -21.20 -4.62 -6.44
N ALA A 280 -21.55 -3.92 -7.52
CA ALA A 280 -21.33 -2.48 -7.64
C ALA A 280 -22.09 -1.71 -6.55
N ASP A 281 -23.38 -2.05 -6.33
CA ASP A 281 -24.22 -1.42 -5.31
C ASP A 281 -23.73 -1.73 -3.89
N ILE A 282 -23.10 -2.91 -3.69
CA ILE A 282 -22.46 -3.25 -2.42
C ILE A 282 -21.23 -2.34 -2.21
N CYS A 283 -20.43 -2.12 -3.26
CA CYS A 283 -19.28 -1.21 -3.21
C CYS A 283 -19.69 0.23 -2.86
N ASP A 284 -20.74 0.73 -3.49
CA ASP A 284 -21.22 2.11 -3.29
C ASP A 284 -21.74 2.35 -1.85
N ARG A 285 -22.24 1.28 -1.20
CA ARG A 285 -22.71 1.32 0.19
C ARG A 285 -21.63 1.03 1.21
N MET A 286 -20.38 0.82 0.78
CA MET A 286 -19.24 0.61 1.69
C MET A 286 -18.76 1.89 2.38
N ASP A 287 -19.44 3.02 2.17
CA ASP A 287 -19.22 4.24 2.99
C ASP A 287 -19.71 4.02 4.45
N GLU A 288 -20.65 3.06 4.67
CA GLU A 288 -21.09 2.60 5.99
C GLU A 288 -20.86 1.08 6.18
N PRO A 289 -19.62 0.57 6.07
CA PRO A 289 -19.35 -0.87 6.02
C PRO A 289 -19.72 -1.61 7.30
N LEU A 290 -19.69 -0.92 8.46
CA LEU A 290 -20.02 -1.54 9.75
C LEU A 290 -21.51 -1.89 9.88
N GLU A 291 -22.41 -1.18 9.21
CA GLU A 291 -23.83 -1.49 9.16
C GLU A 291 -24.13 -2.67 8.21
N LEU A 292 -23.53 -2.65 7.03
CA LEU A 292 -23.66 -3.74 6.05
C LEU A 292 -23.12 -5.07 6.56
N LEU A 293 -22.06 -5.07 7.36
CA LEU A 293 -21.35 -6.26 7.81
C LEU A 293 -21.88 -6.84 9.15
N THR A 294 -23.19 -6.69 9.42
CA THR A 294 -23.83 -7.12 10.68
C THR A 294 -24.49 -8.50 10.63
N LEU A 295 -24.70 -9.10 9.44
CA LEU A 295 -25.44 -10.36 9.29
C LEU A 295 -24.58 -11.59 9.58
N GLY A 296 -24.31 -11.86 10.84
CA GLY A 296 -23.61 -13.07 11.30
C GLY A 296 -24.48 -14.35 11.40
N CYS A 297 -23.83 -15.50 11.65
CA CYS A 297 -24.53 -16.77 11.88
C CYS A 297 -25.12 -16.81 13.29
N ARG A 298 -26.41 -17.13 13.44
CA ARG A 298 -27.15 -17.19 14.74
C ARG A 298 -26.47 -18.06 15.80
N LYS A 299 -25.65 -19.04 15.41
CA LYS A 299 -24.98 -20.00 16.31
C LYS A 299 -23.52 -19.62 16.63
N SER A 300 -22.98 -18.53 16.05
CA SER A 300 -21.64 -18.05 16.36
C SER A 300 -21.63 -17.25 17.67
N PRO A 301 -20.52 -17.23 18.43
CA PRO A 301 -20.33 -16.30 19.55
C PRO A 301 -20.62 -14.86 19.13
N ALA A 302 -21.14 -14.02 20.02
CA ALA A 302 -21.55 -12.65 19.72
C ALA A 302 -20.46 -11.89 18.92
N ARG A 303 -19.21 -11.95 19.38
CA ARG A 303 -18.02 -11.36 18.76
C ARG A 303 -17.66 -11.85 17.34
N GLN A 304 -18.31 -12.91 16.85
CA GLN A 304 -18.15 -13.44 15.48
C GLN A 304 -19.41 -13.25 14.63
N ARG A 305 -20.45 -12.63 15.18
CA ARG A 305 -21.70 -12.40 14.47
C ARG A 305 -21.63 -11.19 13.57
N SER A 306 -20.88 -10.17 13.99
CA SER A 306 -20.62 -9.00 13.18
C SER A 306 -19.19 -8.52 13.35
N LEU A 307 -18.67 -7.88 12.34
CA LEU A 307 -17.34 -7.27 12.40
C LEU A 307 -17.31 -6.15 13.45
N ARG A 308 -18.39 -5.39 13.56
CA ARG A 308 -18.58 -4.33 14.55
C ARG A 308 -18.40 -4.83 15.99
N GLU A 309 -19.07 -5.93 16.35
CA GLU A 309 -18.95 -6.51 17.70
C GLU A 309 -17.53 -7.00 17.99
N ALA A 310 -16.85 -7.55 16.99
CA ALA A 310 -15.47 -7.99 17.14
C ALA A 310 -14.50 -6.82 17.35
N ILE A 311 -14.71 -5.69 16.67
CA ILE A 311 -13.87 -4.48 16.84
C ILE A 311 -14.22 -3.80 18.17
N ASP A 312 -15.49 -3.69 18.53
CA ASP A 312 -15.93 -3.08 19.80
C ASP A 312 -15.36 -3.84 21.00
N TRP A 313 -15.36 -5.17 20.96
CA TRP A 313 -14.67 -5.98 21.96
C TRP A 313 -13.18 -5.65 22.07
N SER A 314 -12.49 -5.46 20.90
CA SER A 314 -11.09 -5.07 20.89
C SER A 314 -10.87 -3.72 21.55
N TYR A 315 -11.76 -2.76 21.24
CA TYR A 315 -11.70 -1.41 21.80
C TYR A 315 -11.91 -1.41 23.31
N GLN A 316 -12.81 -2.24 23.82
CA GLN A 316 -13.09 -2.35 25.27
C GLN A 316 -11.92 -2.92 26.07
N LEU A 317 -11.05 -3.72 25.46
CA LEU A 317 -9.85 -4.28 26.08
C LEU A 317 -8.66 -3.29 26.12
N LEU A 318 -8.79 -2.12 25.50
CA LEU A 318 -7.75 -1.11 25.50
C LEU A 318 -7.71 -0.32 26.81
N GLN A 319 -6.51 0.11 27.18
CA GLN A 319 -6.33 1.09 28.24
C GLN A 319 -6.88 2.45 27.82
N PRO A 320 -7.21 3.37 28.76
CA PRO A 320 -7.81 4.65 28.43
C PRO A 320 -6.98 5.53 27.47
N ASP A 321 -5.65 5.50 27.58
CA ASP A 321 -4.72 6.22 26.70
C ASP A 321 -4.67 5.60 25.30
N GLU A 322 -4.73 4.27 25.19
CA GLU A 322 -4.83 3.55 23.92
C GLU A 322 -6.19 3.82 23.24
N GLN A 323 -7.28 3.83 23.98
CA GLN A 323 -8.59 4.19 23.46
C GLN A 323 -8.61 5.63 22.95
N PHE A 324 -8.03 6.56 23.71
CA PHE A 324 -7.91 7.94 23.31
C PHE A 324 -7.10 8.09 22.01
N ALA A 325 -5.92 7.51 21.95
CA ALA A 325 -5.08 7.57 20.75
C ALA A 325 -5.76 6.91 19.55
N LEU A 326 -6.37 5.72 19.73
CA LEU A 326 -7.05 5.03 18.64
C LEU A 326 -8.20 5.87 18.05
N ARG A 327 -8.98 6.56 18.90
CA ARG A 327 -10.02 7.50 18.47
C ARG A 327 -9.43 8.65 17.69
N ARG A 328 -8.42 9.32 18.25
CA ARG A 328 -7.78 10.49 17.63
C ARG A 328 -7.15 10.19 16.29
N LEU A 329 -6.46 9.06 16.18
CA LEU A 329 -5.83 8.61 14.94
C LEU A 329 -6.85 8.29 13.82
N SER A 330 -8.13 8.15 14.14
CA SER A 330 -9.16 7.88 13.12
C SER A 330 -9.45 9.06 12.19
N VAL A 331 -8.90 10.25 12.47
CA VAL A 331 -9.00 11.42 11.57
C VAL A 331 -8.09 11.29 10.35
N PHE A 332 -7.11 10.40 10.41
CA PHE A 332 -6.24 10.12 9.28
C PHE A 332 -6.91 9.16 8.31
N ASP A 333 -7.12 9.61 7.08
CA ASP A 333 -7.49 8.77 5.97
C ASP A 333 -6.21 8.25 5.29
N GLY A 334 -6.12 6.92 5.10
CA GLY A 334 -4.95 6.28 4.51
C GLY A 334 -3.86 5.91 5.51
N GLY A 335 -2.99 6.81 5.87
CA GLY A 335 -1.89 6.53 6.81
C GLY A 335 -1.29 7.79 7.40
N PHE A 336 -0.51 7.65 8.46
CA PHE A 336 0.11 8.76 9.19
C PHE A 336 1.53 8.41 9.59
N ASP A 337 2.36 9.41 9.79
CA ASP A 337 3.69 9.29 10.40
C ASP A 337 3.63 9.62 11.90
N LEU A 338 4.76 9.44 12.57
CA LEU A 338 4.85 9.69 14.01
C LEU A 338 4.63 11.18 14.36
N ALA A 339 5.08 12.10 13.49
CA ALA A 339 4.94 13.53 13.74
C ALA A 339 3.47 13.95 13.71
N ALA A 340 2.73 13.53 12.66
CA ALA A 340 1.29 13.77 12.54
C ALA A 340 0.51 13.13 13.70
N ALA A 341 0.84 11.88 14.05
CA ALA A 341 0.22 11.19 15.17
C ALA A 341 0.46 11.94 16.50
N THR A 342 1.68 12.45 16.69
CA THR A 342 2.01 13.21 17.91
C THR A 342 1.18 14.48 18.00
N GLU A 343 1.04 15.24 16.92
CA GLU A 343 0.24 16.47 16.93
C GLU A 343 -1.22 16.22 17.28
N VAL A 344 -1.83 15.18 16.70
CA VAL A 344 -3.25 14.86 16.92
C VAL A 344 -3.50 14.21 18.28
N CYS A 345 -2.56 13.43 18.79
CA CYS A 345 -2.71 12.68 20.06
C CYS A 345 -2.14 13.44 21.27
N SER A 346 -1.30 14.46 21.06
CA SER A 346 -0.76 15.24 22.19
C SER A 346 -1.84 16.05 22.88
N THR A 347 -1.87 15.95 24.20
CA THR A 347 -2.67 16.81 25.07
C THR A 347 -1.82 17.22 26.26
N GLU A 348 -2.18 18.29 26.94
CA GLU A 348 -1.51 18.71 28.19
C GLU A 348 -1.52 17.60 29.28
N ARG A 349 -2.33 16.56 29.10
CA ARG A 349 -2.48 15.40 30.00
C ARG A 349 -1.77 14.14 29.52
N SER A 350 -1.15 14.14 28.34
CA SER A 350 -0.44 12.95 27.82
C SER A 350 0.85 12.74 28.64
N ALA A 351 0.82 11.80 29.56
CA ALA A 351 1.98 11.45 30.38
C ALA A 351 2.98 10.53 29.63
N GLU A 352 2.55 9.87 28.56
CA GLU A 352 3.34 8.89 27.83
C GLU A 352 3.66 9.34 26.39
N PRO A 353 4.83 8.96 25.86
CA PRO A 353 5.17 9.20 24.45
C PRO A 353 4.18 8.50 23.51
N VAL A 354 3.75 9.20 22.48
CA VAL A 354 2.82 8.63 21.47
C VAL A 354 3.39 7.38 20.80
N LEU A 355 4.71 7.29 20.67
CA LEU A 355 5.37 6.11 20.11
C LEU A 355 5.10 4.84 20.91
N ASP A 356 5.09 4.93 22.25
CA ASP A 356 4.83 3.79 23.12
C ASP A 356 3.37 3.33 22.99
N VAL A 357 2.45 4.27 22.91
CA VAL A 357 1.02 3.98 22.66
C VAL A 357 0.82 3.33 21.29
N LEU A 358 1.47 3.85 20.24
CA LEU A 358 1.44 3.26 18.90
C LEU A 358 2.02 1.83 18.89
N SER A 359 3.11 1.60 19.61
CA SER A 359 3.71 0.27 19.75
C SER A 359 2.73 -0.72 20.37
N ARG A 360 2.02 -0.33 21.43
CA ARG A 360 0.98 -1.17 22.07
C ARG A 360 -0.22 -1.40 21.15
N LEU A 361 -0.69 -0.37 20.42
CA LEU A 361 -1.77 -0.51 19.45
C LEU A 361 -1.36 -1.42 18.29
N GLN A 362 -0.10 -1.36 17.86
CA GLN A 362 0.45 -2.25 16.84
C GLN A 362 0.53 -3.69 17.35
N ALA A 363 1.00 -3.91 18.57
CA ALA A 363 1.03 -5.22 19.20
C ALA A 363 -0.37 -5.87 19.22
N LYS A 364 -1.42 -5.04 19.43
CA LYS A 364 -2.83 -5.47 19.43
C LYS A 364 -3.46 -5.53 18.03
N SER A 365 -2.66 -5.34 16.98
CA SER A 365 -3.10 -5.38 15.56
C SER A 365 -4.23 -4.38 15.23
N LEU A 366 -4.28 -3.25 15.90
CA LEU A 366 -5.23 -2.16 15.66
C LEU A 366 -4.61 -1.04 14.82
N VAL A 367 -3.30 -0.96 14.81
CA VAL A 367 -2.48 -0.13 13.95
C VAL A 367 -1.43 -1.03 13.30
N THR A 368 -1.11 -0.80 12.04
CA THR A 368 -0.09 -1.55 11.30
C THR A 368 0.97 -0.60 10.75
N ALA A 369 2.23 -1.01 10.78
CA ALA A 369 3.30 -0.30 10.09
C ALA A 369 3.21 -0.59 8.59
N VAL A 370 3.42 0.43 7.77
CA VAL A 370 3.47 0.28 6.31
C VAL A 370 4.86 -0.20 5.90
N PRO A 371 4.98 -1.39 5.28
CA PRO A 371 6.29 -1.98 4.95
C PRO A 371 7.16 -1.04 4.11
N GLY A 372 8.45 -0.93 4.46
CA GLY A 372 9.41 -0.09 3.75
C GLY A 372 9.28 1.42 4.00
N THR A 373 8.43 1.83 4.94
CA THR A 373 8.23 3.24 5.31
C THR A 373 8.28 3.43 6.83
N THR A 374 8.29 4.68 7.27
CA THR A 374 8.15 5.06 8.69
C THR A 374 6.71 5.40 9.07
N ARG A 375 5.74 4.94 8.28
CA ARG A 375 4.32 5.27 8.43
C ARG A 375 3.53 4.15 9.07
N PHE A 376 2.43 4.53 9.68
CA PHE A 376 1.44 3.67 10.29
C PHE A 376 0.09 3.86 9.61
N ARG A 377 -0.78 2.86 9.72
CA ARG A 377 -2.18 2.96 9.29
C ARG A 377 -3.10 2.17 10.22
N GLN A 378 -4.32 2.60 10.33
CA GLN A 378 -5.40 1.78 10.85
C GLN A 378 -6.02 0.98 9.70
N LEU A 379 -6.51 -0.23 9.99
CA LEU A 379 -7.41 -0.92 9.07
C LEU A 379 -8.69 -0.09 8.92
N GLU A 380 -9.23 0.02 7.71
CA GLU A 380 -10.37 0.89 7.42
C GLU A 380 -11.57 0.63 8.35
N THR A 381 -11.88 -0.62 8.60
CA THR A 381 -12.96 -1.01 9.50
C THR A 381 -12.70 -0.62 10.96
N VAL A 382 -11.45 -0.64 11.40
CA VAL A 382 -11.03 -0.18 12.74
C VAL A 382 -11.12 1.34 12.81
N ARG A 383 -10.65 2.03 11.75
CA ARG A 383 -10.69 3.48 11.64
C ARG A 383 -12.12 4.02 11.73
N LEU A 384 -13.04 3.46 10.96
CA LEU A 384 -14.46 3.85 10.97
C LEU A 384 -15.09 3.63 12.35
N HIS A 385 -14.84 2.49 13.00
CA HIS A 385 -15.31 2.25 14.35
C HIS A 385 -14.73 3.26 15.37
N ALA A 386 -13.41 3.51 15.28
CA ALA A 386 -12.73 4.50 16.13
C ALA A 386 -13.28 5.92 15.88
N ARG A 387 -13.64 6.23 14.61
CA ARG A 387 -14.29 7.48 14.24
C ARG A 387 -15.66 7.65 14.88
N GLU A 388 -16.49 6.61 14.89
CA GLU A 388 -17.77 6.64 15.62
C GLU A 388 -17.57 6.91 17.12
N LYS A 389 -16.55 6.26 17.72
CA LYS A 389 -16.21 6.49 19.12
C LYS A 389 -15.69 7.91 19.37
N LEU A 390 -14.94 8.47 18.41
CA LEU A 390 -14.48 9.87 18.47
C LEU A 390 -15.64 10.86 18.46
N VAL A 391 -16.61 10.64 17.56
CA VAL A 391 -17.85 11.44 17.49
C VAL A 391 -18.65 11.30 18.78
N ALA A 392 -18.85 10.08 19.26
CA ALA A 392 -19.59 9.82 20.50
C ALA A 392 -18.93 10.44 21.73
N ALA A 393 -17.59 10.58 21.73
CA ALA A 393 -16.85 11.26 22.78
C ALA A 393 -16.88 12.79 22.67
N GLY A 394 -17.41 13.37 21.58
CA GLY A 394 -17.40 14.81 21.31
C GLY A 394 -16.01 15.37 20.99
N GLU A 395 -15.06 14.52 20.58
CA GLU A 395 -13.67 14.88 20.36
C GLU A 395 -13.34 15.20 18.89
N LEU A 396 -14.31 15.11 17.99
CA LEU A 396 -14.11 15.20 16.55
C LEU A 396 -13.47 16.53 16.13
N ASP A 397 -14.07 17.64 16.59
CA ASP A 397 -13.59 18.98 16.22
C ASP A 397 -12.19 19.26 16.78
N VAL A 398 -11.91 18.80 17.99
CA VAL A 398 -10.59 18.98 18.60
C VAL A 398 -9.51 18.20 17.84
N ALA A 399 -9.85 17.01 17.33
CA ALA A 399 -8.91 16.21 16.54
C ALA A 399 -8.65 16.83 15.18
N PHE A 400 -9.69 17.31 14.48
CA PHE A 400 -9.50 18.00 13.20
C PHE A 400 -8.83 19.36 13.37
N GLU A 401 -9.08 20.08 14.46
CA GLU A 401 -8.39 21.33 14.77
C GLU A 401 -6.88 21.11 14.90
N ALA A 402 -6.45 20.04 15.58
CA ALA A 402 -5.05 19.67 15.68
C ALA A 402 -4.45 19.29 14.31
N LEU A 403 -5.21 18.54 13.54
CA LEU A 403 -4.79 18.13 12.18
C LEU A 403 -4.72 19.33 11.22
N ALA A 404 -5.70 20.24 11.28
CA ALA A 404 -5.72 21.47 10.49
C ALA A 404 -4.54 22.39 10.85
N ARG A 405 -4.18 22.48 12.12
CA ARG A 405 -3.00 23.22 12.57
C ARG A 405 -1.73 22.61 11.99
N TRP A 406 -1.56 21.30 12.09
CA TRP A 406 -0.41 20.61 11.54
C TRP A 406 -0.26 20.81 10.03
N PHE A 407 -1.35 20.69 9.27
CA PHE A 407 -1.32 20.98 7.84
C PHE A 407 -1.06 22.46 7.52
N THR A 408 -1.58 23.38 8.35
CA THR A 408 -1.31 24.80 8.20
C THR A 408 0.19 25.09 8.39
N ASP A 409 0.80 24.55 9.44
CA ASP A 409 2.23 24.71 9.70
C ASP A 409 3.10 24.15 8.56
N LEU A 410 2.71 23.00 7.98
CA LEU A 410 3.35 22.45 6.78
C LEU A 410 3.17 23.33 5.55
N SER A 411 1.99 23.94 5.40
CA SER A 411 1.62 24.74 4.23
C SER A 411 2.06 26.20 4.35
N ASP A 412 2.48 26.65 5.52
CA ASP A 412 2.93 28.04 5.73
C ASP A 412 4.10 28.43 4.83
N VAL A 413 4.88 27.47 4.39
CA VAL A 413 5.92 27.66 3.37
C VAL A 413 5.37 28.25 2.07
N MET A 414 4.10 28.01 1.74
CA MET A 414 3.44 28.63 0.58
C MET A 414 3.22 30.13 0.73
N VAL A 415 3.24 30.62 1.97
CA VAL A 415 3.18 32.06 2.32
C VAL A 415 4.59 32.60 2.52
N SER A 416 5.38 31.93 3.36
CA SER A 416 6.69 32.44 3.80
C SER A 416 7.80 32.31 2.76
N ALA A 417 7.78 31.24 1.95
CA ALA A 417 8.76 30.95 0.89
C ALA A 417 8.10 30.28 -0.33
N PRO A 418 7.15 30.92 -1.00
CA PRO A 418 6.24 30.30 -1.97
C PRO A 418 6.93 29.71 -3.22
N LEU A 419 8.14 30.16 -3.57
CA LEU A 419 8.91 29.59 -4.69
C LEU A 419 9.98 28.59 -4.23
N SER A 420 10.01 28.28 -2.93
CA SER A 420 11.07 27.49 -2.29
C SER A 420 10.52 26.31 -1.49
N MET A 421 9.46 25.66 -1.98
CA MET A 421 8.87 24.48 -1.33
C MET A 421 9.93 23.38 -1.13
N PRO A 422 10.25 22.99 0.11
CA PRO A 422 11.17 21.89 0.37
C PRO A 422 10.55 20.54 -0.05
N ALA A 423 11.36 19.66 -0.65
CA ALA A 423 10.92 18.33 -1.06
C ALA A 423 10.34 17.52 0.11
N GLU A 424 10.91 17.66 1.31
CA GLU A 424 10.42 16.98 2.52
C GLU A 424 9.00 17.40 2.92
N VAL A 425 8.67 18.70 2.79
CA VAL A 425 7.32 19.20 3.05
C VAL A 425 6.36 18.70 1.99
N GLN A 426 6.79 18.71 0.73
CA GLN A 426 6.03 18.20 -0.40
C GLN A 426 5.70 16.72 -0.24
N ASP A 427 6.69 15.89 0.11
CA ASP A 427 6.51 14.46 0.37
C ASP A 427 5.53 14.22 1.54
N LYS A 428 5.60 15.05 2.59
CA LYS A 428 4.64 14.95 3.72
C LYS A 428 3.21 15.26 3.29
N LEU A 429 3.01 16.31 2.51
CA LEU A 429 1.68 16.67 1.99
C LEU A 429 1.13 15.57 1.06
N ASP A 430 1.94 15.08 0.11
CA ASP A 430 1.56 14.01 -0.82
C ASP A 430 1.24 12.70 -0.11
N ASN A 431 2.00 12.38 0.93
CA ASN A 431 1.76 11.20 1.76
C ASN A 431 0.48 11.27 2.61
N HIS A 432 -0.08 12.46 2.83
CA HIS A 432 -1.27 12.66 3.67
C HIS A 432 -2.43 13.32 2.90
N VAL A 433 -2.44 13.18 1.56
CA VAL A 433 -3.41 13.87 0.69
C VAL A 433 -4.86 13.55 1.04
N ASP A 434 -5.17 12.29 1.40
CA ASP A 434 -6.53 11.89 1.78
C ASP A 434 -6.95 12.55 3.11
N SER A 435 -6.05 12.61 4.08
CA SER A 435 -6.30 13.30 5.36
C SER A 435 -6.41 14.82 5.19
N LEU A 436 -5.63 15.39 4.26
CA LEU A 436 -5.73 16.81 3.91
C LEU A 436 -7.08 17.12 3.27
N LEU A 437 -7.59 16.24 2.39
CA LEU A 437 -8.93 16.38 1.81
C LEU A 437 -10.01 16.43 2.90
N GLY A 438 -10.02 15.46 3.82
CA GLY A 438 -10.98 15.46 4.94
C GLY A 438 -10.84 16.70 5.84
N THR A 439 -9.63 17.25 5.96
CA THR A 439 -9.40 18.50 6.71
C THR A 439 -9.94 19.72 5.98
N VAL A 440 -9.78 19.77 4.66
CA VAL A 440 -10.37 20.83 3.80
C VAL A 440 -11.89 20.82 3.88
N GLU A 441 -12.52 19.65 3.82
CA GLU A 441 -13.97 19.49 3.97
C GLU A 441 -14.44 19.97 5.36
N TRP A 442 -13.74 19.56 6.41
CA TRP A 442 -14.03 20.02 7.78
C TRP A 442 -13.89 21.55 7.92
N ALA A 443 -12.84 22.14 7.35
CA ALA A 443 -12.61 23.59 7.37
C ALA A 443 -13.67 24.35 6.55
N ALA A 444 -14.12 23.78 5.43
CA ALA A 444 -15.15 24.35 4.57
C ALA A 444 -16.51 24.42 5.28
N ASP A 445 -16.89 23.40 6.05
CA ASP A 445 -18.15 23.35 6.80
C ASP A 445 -18.20 24.38 7.94
N ARG A 446 -17.04 24.81 8.44
CA ARG A 446 -16.91 25.74 9.58
C ARG A 446 -16.54 27.16 9.17
N ALA A 447 -16.39 27.42 7.88
CA ALA A 447 -15.87 28.67 7.33
C ALA A 447 -14.53 29.08 8.01
N ASP A 448 -13.66 28.10 8.21
CA ASP A 448 -12.36 28.27 8.83
C ASP A 448 -11.46 29.19 8.01
N GLU A 449 -10.75 30.10 8.65
CA GLU A 449 -9.86 31.06 7.97
C GLU A 449 -8.67 30.42 7.25
N ARG A 450 -8.31 29.17 7.58
CA ARG A 450 -7.24 28.39 6.97
C ARG A 450 -7.66 27.69 5.67
N LEU A 451 -8.95 27.68 5.36
CA LEU A 451 -9.51 26.94 4.22
C LEU A 451 -8.75 27.19 2.91
N LEU A 452 -8.44 28.45 2.60
CA LEU A 452 -7.75 28.78 1.34
C LEU A 452 -6.34 28.22 1.26
N LEU A 453 -5.58 28.27 2.36
CA LEU A 453 -4.23 27.73 2.42
C LEU A 453 -4.25 26.19 2.31
N LEU A 454 -5.11 25.53 3.08
CA LEU A 454 -5.28 24.09 3.05
C LEU A 454 -5.75 23.59 1.67
N THR A 455 -6.69 24.34 1.05
CA THR A 455 -7.15 24.02 -0.32
C THR A 455 -6.02 24.22 -1.34
N SER A 456 -5.17 25.23 -1.16
CA SER A 456 -4.02 25.47 -2.06
C SER A 456 -3.01 24.33 -1.98
N ALA A 457 -2.73 23.82 -0.77
CA ALA A 457 -1.86 22.66 -0.57
C ALA A 457 -2.45 21.39 -1.23
N LEU A 458 -3.74 21.14 -1.04
CA LEU A 458 -4.43 20.00 -1.64
C LEU A 458 -4.47 20.12 -3.17
N ALA A 459 -4.73 21.32 -3.71
CA ALA A 459 -4.75 21.58 -5.14
C ALA A 459 -3.37 21.39 -5.78
N ASP A 460 -2.31 21.77 -5.09
CA ASP A 460 -0.94 21.54 -5.56
C ASP A 460 -0.60 20.04 -5.60
N CYS A 461 -0.96 19.25 -4.58
CA CYS A 461 -0.85 17.79 -4.61
C CYS A 461 -1.63 17.16 -5.79
N ALA A 462 -2.86 17.63 -6.02
CA ALA A 462 -3.70 17.15 -7.11
C ALA A 462 -3.08 17.49 -8.48
N ALA A 463 -2.55 18.70 -8.65
CA ALA A 463 -1.88 19.12 -9.89
C ALA A 463 -0.64 18.26 -10.18
N ARG A 464 0.23 18.04 -9.19
CA ARG A 464 1.40 17.15 -9.33
C ARG A 464 1.02 15.72 -9.72
N SER A 465 -0.13 15.25 -9.23
CA SER A 465 -0.69 13.94 -9.62
C SER A 465 -1.39 13.95 -10.99
N GLY A 466 -1.27 15.02 -11.79
CA GLY A 466 -1.89 15.14 -13.10
C GLY A 466 -3.39 15.48 -13.09
N ARG A 467 -3.98 15.80 -11.94
CA ARG A 467 -5.41 16.13 -11.77
C ARG A 467 -5.67 17.64 -11.76
N LEU A 468 -5.09 18.35 -12.73
CA LEU A 468 -5.08 19.80 -12.78
C LEU A 468 -6.49 20.42 -12.84
N SER A 469 -7.41 19.82 -13.60
CA SER A 469 -8.79 20.30 -13.68
C SER A 469 -9.51 20.22 -12.33
N GLN A 470 -9.26 19.16 -11.56
CA GLN A 470 -9.80 19.01 -10.21
C GLN A 470 -9.23 20.09 -9.28
N ALA A 471 -7.91 20.32 -9.34
CA ALA A 471 -7.24 21.37 -8.56
C ALA A 471 -7.86 22.76 -8.81
N ARG A 472 -8.11 23.11 -10.05
CA ARG A 472 -8.79 24.38 -10.40
C ARG A 472 -10.20 24.49 -9.84
N ILE A 473 -11.01 23.42 -9.94
CA ILE A 473 -12.38 23.41 -9.39
C ILE A 473 -12.34 23.65 -7.89
N MET A 474 -11.47 22.95 -7.16
CA MET A 474 -11.34 23.10 -5.72
C MET A 474 -10.96 24.53 -5.31
N LEU A 475 -9.97 25.12 -5.95
CA LEU A 475 -9.56 26.51 -5.68
C LEU A 475 -10.66 27.51 -6.04
N ARG A 476 -11.34 27.34 -7.17
CA ARG A 476 -12.45 28.20 -7.59
C ARG A 476 -13.59 28.20 -6.56
N ASP A 477 -13.94 27.04 -6.04
CA ASP A 477 -15.01 26.90 -5.06
C ASP A 477 -14.61 27.47 -3.71
N ALA A 478 -13.34 27.31 -3.30
CA ALA A 478 -12.81 27.91 -2.07
C ALA A 478 -12.73 29.45 -2.17
N LEU A 479 -12.26 29.99 -3.31
CA LEU A 479 -12.13 31.44 -3.55
C LEU A 479 -13.47 32.18 -3.58
N ARG A 480 -14.60 31.51 -3.84
CA ARG A 480 -15.94 32.09 -3.73
C ARG A 480 -16.36 32.41 -2.30
N ARG A 481 -15.71 31.82 -1.32
CA ARG A 481 -16.00 32.03 0.11
C ARG A 481 -15.26 33.27 0.62
N PRO A 482 -15.85 34.02 1.53
CA PRO A 482 -15.15 35.14 2.18
C PRO A 482 -13.97 34.64 3.00
N SER A 483 -12.88 35.38 3.01
CA SER A 483 -11.70 35.12 3.82
C SER A 483 -11.23 36.40 4.47
N THR A 484 -10.77 36.31 5.70
CA THR A 484 -10.15 37.41 6.44
C THR A 484 -8.62 37.38 6.30
N ARG A 485 -8.05 36.29 5.70
CA ARG A 485 -6.62 36.09 5.50
C ARG A 485 -6.25 36.42 4.05
N ASP A 486 -5.82 37.67 3.83
CA ASP A 486 -5.41 38.14 2.50
C ASP A 486 -4.18 37.43 1.98
N ASP A 487 -3.26 37.02 2.83
CA ASP A 487 -2.07 36.20 2.51
C ASP A 487 -2.47 34.82 1.95
N HIS A 488 -3.37 34.11 2.63
CA HIS A 488 -3.90 32.83 2.15
C HIS A 488 -4.67 32.98 0.82
N ARG A 489 -5.41 34.10 0.67
CA ARG A 489 -6.12 34.41 -0.57
C ARG A 489 -5.14 34.65 -1.73
N CYS A 490 -4.05 35.37 -1.47
CA CYS A 490 -2.98 35.54 -2.48
C CYS A 490 -2.40 34.22 -2.95
N VAL A 491 -2.10 33.29 -2.02
CA VAL A 491 -1.59 31.94 -2.36
C VAL A 491 -2.60 31.20 -3.25
N ALA A 492 -3.86 31.18 -2.87
CA ALA A 492 -4.93 30.50 -3.63
C ALA A 492 -5.12 31.09 -5.03
N LEU A 493 -5.11 32.42 -5.15
CA LEU A 493 -5.20 33.14 -6.43
C LEU A 493 -4.00 32.83 -7.33
N ASN A 494 -2.78 32.79 -6.79
CA ASN A 494 -1.58 32.45 -7.54
C ASN A 494 -1.63 31.03 -8.11
N HIS A 495 -2.03 30.05 -7.29
CA HIS A 495 -2.17 28.68 -7.77
C HIS A 495 -3.27 28.56 -8.82
N ALA A 496 -4.43 29.19 -8.62
CA ALA A 496 -5.53 29.19 -9.58
C ALA A 496 -5.13 29.84 -10.90
N ALA A 497 -4.42 31.00 -10.86
CA ALA A 497 -3.92 31.69 -12.05
C ALA A 497 -2.91 30.84 -12.83
N ARG A 498 -1.97 30.23 -12.14
CA ARG A 498 -0.98 29.33 -12.75
C ARG A 498 -1.67 28.15 -13.44
N PHE A 499 -2.57 27.47 -12.76
CA PHE A 499 -3.28 26.32 -13.32
C PHE A 499 -4.19 26.69 -14.48
N ALA A 500 -4.79 27.87 -14.45
CA ALA A 500 -5.56 28.40 -15.59
C ALA A 500 -4.66 28.65 -16.80
N ALA A 501 -3.48 29.26 -16.60
CA ALA A 501 -2.49 29.48 -17.65
C ALA A 501 -1.98 28.16 -18.25
N GLU A 502 -1.66 27.16 -17.41
CA GLU A 502 -1.23 25.83 -17.84
C GLU A 502 -2.29 25.10 -18.68
N GLN A 503 -3.57 25.37 -18.45
CA GLN A 503 -4.68 24.84 -19.25
C GLN A 503 -5.08 25.72 -20.46
N GLY A 504 -4.40 26.84 -20.67
CA GLY A 504 -4.66 27.75 -21.77
C GLY A 504 -5.85 28.68 -21.56
N ASP A 505 -6.41 28.77 -20.36
CA ASP A 505 -7.45 29.72 -20.01
C ASP A 505 -6.83 31.07 -19.63
N HIS A 506 -6.31 31.78 -20.63
CA HIS A 506 -5.58 33.02 -20.45
C HIS A 506 -6.45 34.14 -19.83
N ALA A 507 -7.76 34.15 -20.13
CA ALA A 507 -8.67 35.17 -19.60
C ALA A 507 -8.80 35.06 -18.07
N GLU A 508 -9.11 33.84 -17.56
CA GLU A 508 -9.18 33.58 -16.12
C GLU A 508 -7.81 33.80 -15.44
N ALA A 509 -6.70 33.35 -16.08
CA ALA A 509 -5.37 33.51 -15.56
C ALA A 509 -4.98 34.99 -15.33
N VAL A 510 -5.28 35.86 -16.31
CA VAL A 510 -5.04 37.32 -16.22
C VAL A 510 -5.89 37.94 -15.12
N GLU A 511 -7.18 37.59 -15.00
CA GLU A 511 -8.06 38.10 -13.97
C GLU A 511 -7.56 37.75 -12.56
N LEU A 512 -7.26 36.46 -12.32
CA LEU A 512 -6.79 35.95 -11.02
C LEU A 512 -5.42 36.52 -10.63
N SER A 513 -4.47 36.55 -11.57
CA SER A 513 -3.14 37.10 -11.30
C SER A 513 -3.20 38.62 -11.04
N GLY A 514 -4.11 39.33 -11.74
CA GLY A 514 -4.40 40.74 -11.52
C GLY A 514 -5.02 41.00 -10.13
N GLU A 515 -5.93 40.16 -9.66
CA GLU A 515 -6.49 40.22 -8.29
C GLU A 515 -5.38 39.98 -7.25
N ALA A 516 -4.58 38.93 -7.40
CA ALA A 516 -3.46 38.63 -6.52
C ALA A 516 -2.47 39.80 -6.42
N SER A 517 -2.11 40.40 -7.57
CA SER A 517 -1.19 41.53 -7.65
C SER A 517 -1.73 42.80 -7.00
N ARG A 518 -3.06 43.01 -6.98
CA ARG A 518 -3.67 44.12 -6.26
C ARG A 518 -3.68 43.86 -4.77
N LEU A 519 -4.05 42.67 -4.35
CA LEU A 519 -4.20 42.30 -2.94
C LEU A 519 -2.85 42.31 -2.21
N VAL A 520 -1.80 41.76 -2.83
CA VAL A 520 -0.48 41.66 -2.20
C VAL A 520 0.16 43.01 -1.92
N ARG A 521 -0.22 44.08 -2.61
CA ARG A 521 0.29 45.44 -2.34
C ARG A 521 -0.12 45.96 -0.95
N GLY A 522 -1.20 45.44 -0.37
CA GLY A 522 -1.63 45.75 0.99
C GLY A 522 -0.96 44.89 2.05
N ILE A 523 -0.17 43.91 1.65
CA ILE A 523 0.49 42.95 2.54
C ILE A 523 2.00 43.24 2.54
N ASP A 524 2.57 43.53 3.71
CA ASP A 524 4.00 43.73 3.85
C ASP A 524 4.75 42.38 3.92
N HIS A 525 4.76 41.67 2.80
CA HIS A 525 5.36 40.34 2.69
C HIS A 525 6.15 40.17 1.36
N PRO A 526 7.46 40.46 1.33
CA PRO A 526 8.26 40.48 0.09
C PRO A 526 8.27 39.16 -0.69
N ALA A 527 8.29 38.01 0.01
CA ALA A 527 8.26 36.70 -0.65
C ALA A 527 6.92 36.45 -1.38
N LEU A 528 5.80 36.87 -0.79
CA LEU A 528 4.50 36.75 -1.42
C LEU A 528 4.35 37.71 -2.62
N MET A 529 4.89 38.95 -2.50
CA MET A 529 4.96 39.90 -3.62
C MET A 529 5.76 39.30 -4.77
N MET A 530 6.91 38.68 -4.50
CA MET A 530 7.74 37.98 -5.50
C MET A 530 6.95 36.85 -6.17
N SER A 531 6.22 36.04 -5.41
CA SER A 531 5.40 34.94 -5.93
C SER A 531 4.30 35.45 -6.87
N CYS A 532 3.58 36.53 -6.49
CA CYS A 532 2.57 37.16 -7.33
C CYS A 532 3.16 37.67 -8.65
N SER A 533 4.33 38.32 -8.61
CA SER A 533 5.03 38.79 -9.79
C SER A 533 5.53 37.65 -10.68
N SER A 534 6.02 36.55 -10.10
CA SER A 534 6.42 35.34 -10.82
C SER A 534 5.21 34.67 -11.50
N THR A 535 4.06 34.57 -10.82
CA THR A 535 2.83 34.05 -11.40
C THR A 535 2.35 34.94 -12.55
N LEU A 536 2.39 36.25 -12.40
CA LEU A 536 2.04 37.19 -13.46
C LEU A 536 2.96 37.00 -14.68
N ALA A 537 4.28 36.86 -14.45
CA ALA A 537 5.24 36.58 -15.53
C ALA A 537 4.95 35.26 -16.24
N ALA A 538 4.55 34.22 -15.53
CA ALA A 538 4.16 32.94 -16.15
C ALA A 538 2.88 33.08 -17.00
N VAL A 539 1.88 33.83 -16.52
CA VAL A 539 0.67 34.16 -17.26
C VAL A 539 1.01 34.92 -18.54
N GLN A 540 1.87 35.93 -18.47
CA GLN A 540 2.36 36.69 -19.62
C GLN A 540 3.11 35.80 -20.62
N GLN A 541 3.91 34.85 -20.14
CA GLN A 541 4.54 33.85 -21.01
C GLN A 541 3.52 33.02 -21.78
N SER A 542 2.46 32.55 -21.10
CA SER A 542 1.42 31.74 -21.72
C SER A 542 0.60 32.54 -22.74
N SER A 543 0.52 33.86 -22.57
CA SER A 543 -0.15 34.79 -23.48
C SER A 543 0.74 35.34 -24.61
N GLY A 544 2.03 35.02 -24.61
CA GLY A 544 3.00 35.51 -25.62
C GLY A 544 3.55 36.91 -25.33
N GLU A 545 3.33 37.47 -24.15
CA GLU A 545 3.82 38.80 -23.71
C GLU A 545 5.26 38.69 -23.14
N TRP A 546 6.22 38.36 -24.03
CA TRP A 546 7.57 37.94 -23.62
C TRP A 546 8.37 39.06 -22.96
N GLU A 547 8.28 40.30 -23.41
CA GLU A 547 8.99 41.45 -22.85
C GLU A 547 8.53 41.75 -21.43
N ALA A 548 7.22 41.81 -21.20
CA ALA A 548 6.63 42.07 -19.91
C ALA A 548 6.99 40.93 -18.92
N SER A 549 6.96 39.68 -19.39
CA SER A 549 7.40 38.53 -18.59
C SER A 549 8.86 38.62 -18.20
N ALA A 550 9.75 39.04 -19.10
CA ALA A 550 11.18 39.22 -18.81
C ALA A 550 11.45 40.31 -17.77
N GLU A 551 10.70 41.40 -17.80
CA GLU A 551 10.76 42.47 -16.81
C GLU A 551 10.35 41.97 -15.43
N ASN A 552 9.19 41.31 -15.32
CA ASN A 552 8.71 40.76 -14.04
C ASN A 552 9.64 39.69 -13.49
N ASN A 553 10.14 38.76 -14.30
CA ASN A 553 11.10 37.74 -13.86
C ASN A 553 12.45 38.34 -13.44
N THR A 554 12.87 39.42 -14.06
CA THR A 554 14.11 40.14 -13.65
C THR A 554 13.92 40.78 -12.28
N GLU A 555 12.77 41.38 -11.99
CA GLU A 555 12.48 41.94 -10.67
C GLU A 555 12.32 40.83 -9.61
N CYS A 556 11.65 39.71 -9.96
CA CYS A 556 11.60 38.55 -9.09
C CYS A 556 12.99 38.02 -8.72
N LEU A 557 13.92 37.94 -9.69
CA LEU A 557 15.29 37.52 -9.47
C LEU A 557 16.00 38.46 -8.49
N ARG A 558 15.83 39.76 -8.66
CA ARG A 558 16.43 40.79 -7.79
C ARG A 558 15.91 40.62 -6.34
N VAL A 559 14.60 40.37 -6.14
CA VAL A 559 14.02 40.15 -4.83
C VAL A 559 14.50 38.83 -4.22
N ALA A 560 14.56 37.76 -5.00
CA ALA A 560 15.08 36.46 -4.55
C ALA A 560 16.55 36.54 -4.08
N GLU A 561 17.36 37.34 -4.76
CA GLU A 561 18.76 37.62 -4.37
C GLU A 561 18.83 38.42 -3.06
N LEU A 562 17.96 39.40 -2.87
CA LEU A 562 17.89 40.20 -1.63
C LEU A 562 17.42 39.38 -0.44
N LEU A 563 16.49 38.48 -0.65
CA LEU A 563 15.98 37.59 0.40
C LEU A 563 16.93 36.42 0.70
N GLY A 564 17.93 36.19 -0.14
CA GLY A 564 18.88 35.09 0.02
C GLY A 564 18.25 33.72 -0.26
N GLU A 565 17.18 33.65 -1.07
CA GLU A 565 16.40 32.45 -1.37
C GLU A 565 16.95 31.73 -2.62
N PRO A 566 17.81 30.70 -2.48
CA PRO A 566 18.44 30.07 -3.62
C PRO A 566 17.47 29.36 -4.55
N LEU A 567 16.42 28.74 -4.01
CA LEU A 567 15.43 27.99 -4.79
C LEU A 567 14.53 28.92 -5.62
N ALA A 568 14.10 30.04 -5.03
CA ALA A 568 13.39 31.10 -5.74
C ALA A 568 14.25 31.69 -6.85
N ARG A 569 15.56 31.91 -6.58
CA ARG A 569 16.52 32.39 -7.58
C ARG A 569 16.64 31.40 -8.74
N ALA A 570 16.69 30.08 -8.48
CA ALA A 570 16.75 29.09 -9.54
C ALA A 570 15.49 29.12 -10.41
N ALA A 571 14.30 29.21 -9.78
CA ALA A 571 13.01 29.29 -10.51
C ALA A 571 12.99 30.51 -11.44
N CYS A 572 13.30 31.71 -10.92
CA CYS A 572 13.34 32.93 -11.72
C CYS A 572 14.36 32.84 -12.88
N LEU A 573 15.52 32.22 -12.68
CA LEU A 573 16.53 32.01 -13.73
C LEU A 573 16.05 31.06 -14.82
N ILE A 574 15.29 30.00 -14.47
CA ILE A 574 14.70 29.06 -15.43
C ILE A 574 13.66 29.80 -16.30
N ASP A 575 12.79 30.58 -15.68
CA ASP A 575 11.76 31.33 -16.38
C ASP A 575 12.36 32.45 -17.26
N LEU A 576 13.40 33.12 -16.80
CA LEU A 576 14.18 34.06 -17.61
C LEU A 576 14.84 33.39 -18.83
N ALA A 577 15.36 32.16 -18.65
CA ALA A 577 15.93 31.40 -19.74
C ALA A 577 14.87 31.05 -20.80
N ARG A 578 13.70 30.60 -20.38
CA ARG A 578 12.56 30.29 -21.26
C ARG A 578 12.10 31.55 -22.03
N THR A 579 11.93 32.65 -21.29
CA THR A 579 11.54 33.93 -21.91
C THR A 579 12.60 34.45 -22.87
N ALA A 580 13.89 34.32 -22.54
CA ALA A 580 14.98 34.72 -23.41
C ALA A 580 15.06 33.88 -24.70
N LEU A 581 14.72 32.56 -24.62
CA LEU A 581 14.58 31.69 -25.78
C LEU A 581 13.45 32.17 -26.70
N SER A 582 12.30 32.50 -26.14
CA SER A 582 11.14 33.00 -26.89
C SER A 582 11.45 34.32 -27.61
N LEU A 583 12.35 35.13 -27.01
CA LEU A 583 12.83 36.39 -27.59
C LEU A 583 14.04 36.21 -28.57
N GLY A 584 14.47 34.98 -28.84
CA GLY A 584 15.62 34.68 -29.69
C GLY A 584 17.00 35.07 -29.07
N LYS A 585 17.05 35.34 -27.77
CA LYS A 585 18.26 35.75 -27.05
C LYS A 585 19.00 34.55 -26.46
N HIS A 586 19.54 33.66 -27.32
CA HIS A 586 20.09 32.35 -26.95
C HIS A 586 21.21 32.42 -25.93
N GLU A 587 22.20 33.33 -26.08
CA GLU A 587 23.30 33.52 -25.12
C GLU A 587 22.79 33.91 -23.72
N ARG A 588 21.72 34.71 -23.67
CA ARG A 588 21.12 35.12 -22.38
C ARG A 588 20.40 33.97 -21.72
N ALA A 589 19.70 33.14 -22.50
CA ALA A 589 19.06 31.95 -22.04
C ALA A 589 20.08 30.95 -21.48
N GLU A 590 21.17 30.72 -22.19
CA GLU A 590 22.24 29.83 -21.74
C GLU A 590 22.85 30.29 -20.42
N LYS A 591 23.24 31.58 -20.33
CA LYS A 591 23.80 32.14 -19.09
C LYS A 591 22.84 32.00 -17.88
N ALA A 592 21.57 32.13 -18.12
CA ALA A 592 20.55 31.99 -17.06
C ALA A 592 20.42 30.53 -16.60
N VAL A 593 20.28 29.60 -17.55
CA VAL A 593 20.09 28.19 -17.21
C VAL A 593 21.32 27.56 -16.58
N MET A 594 22.52 27.96 -17.02
CA MET A 594 23.80 27.52 -16.45
C MET A 594 23.99 27.97 -14.99
N LYS A 595 23.36 29.08 -14.59
CA LYS A 595 23.32 29.52 -13.20
C LYS A 595 22.24 28.78 -12.39
N ALA A 596 21.12 28.47 -13.02
CA ALA A 596 20.01 27.79 -12.37
C ALA A 596 20.31 26.32 -12.03
N LEU A 597 20.93 25.59 -12.96
CA LEU A 597 21.12 24.14 -12.86
C LEU A 597 21.91 23.67 -11.61
N PRO A 598 23.03 24.28 -11.22
CA PRO A 598 23.74 23.92 -9.99
C PRO A 598 22.88 24.12 -8.74
N ILE A 599 22.09 25.20 -8.69
CA ILE A 599 21.19 25.50 -7.57
C ILE A 599 20.07 24.46 -7.51
N SER A 600 19.47 24.15 -8.65
CA SER A 600 18.41 23.13 -8.74
C SER A 600 18.93 21.75 -8.29
N ARG A 601 20.11 21.35 -8.71
CA ARG A 601 20.73 20.07 -8.27
C ARG A 601 21.00 20.03 -6.76
N THR A 602 21.35 21.15 -6.16
CA THR A 602 21.58 21.24 -4.71
C THR A 602 20.25 21.12 -3.92
N SER A 603 19.11 21.47 -4.52
CA SER A 603 17.80 21.36 -3.86
C SER A 603 17.35 19.93 -3.64
N GLY A 604 17.79 18.99 -4.48
CA GLY A 604 17.31 17.61 -4.48
C GLY A 604 15.87 17.43 -5.01
N ASP A 605 15.20 18.51 -5.45
CA ASP A 605 13.84 18.47 -6.01
C ASP A 605 13.88 17.97 -7.47
N PRO A 606 13.35 16.75 -7.76
CA PRO A 606 13.41 16.15 -9.08
C PRO A 606 12.72 16.99 -10.16
N ALA A 607 11.56 17.57 -9.84
CA ALA A 607 10.77 18.36 -10.80
C ALA A 607 11.52 19.65 -11.20
N ARG A 608 12.17 20.32 -10.26
CA ARG A 608 12.96 21.52 -10.51
C ARG A 608 14.21 21.19 -11.32
N ILE A 609 14.89 20.09 -11.00
CA ILE A 609 16.05 19.62 -11.76
C ILE A 609 15.62 19.30 -13.19
N ALA A 610 14.53 18.57 -13.38
CA ALA A 610 13.99 18.24 -14.71
C ALA A 610 13.60 19.49 -15.50
N SER A 611 12.99 20.48 -14.86
CA SER A 611 12.64 21.77 -15.47
C SER A 611 13.88 22.54 -15.97
N ALA A 612 14.94 22.60 -15.15
CA ALA A 612 16.20 23.23 -15.53
C ALA A 612 16.90 22.48 -16.68
N LEU A 613 16.92 21.14 -16.62
CA LEU A 613 17.48 20.28 -17.67
C LEU A 613 16.73 20.39 -19.00
N SER A 614 15.38 20.36 -18.95
CA SER A 614 14.55 20.56 -20.16
C SER A 614 14.80 21.92 -20.79
N THR A 615 14.95 22.98 -19.96
CA THR A 615 15.26 24.33 -20.44
C THR A 615 16.68 24.38 -21.06
N ARG A 616 17.68 23.70 -20.45
CA ARG A 616 19.02 23.56 -21.01
C ARG A 616 18.97 22.83 -22.35
N GLY A 617 18.23 21.70 -22.41
CA GLY A 617 18.02 20.96 -23.66
C GLY A 617 17.40 21.81 -24.76
N ALA A 618 16.42 22.66 -24.42
CA ALA A 618 15.81 23.58 -25.37
C ALA A 618 16.81 24.64 -25.86
N VAL A 619 17.66 25.18 -25.00
CA VAL A 619 18.74 26.12 -25.38
C VAL A 619 19.72 25.45 -26.35
N ALA A 620 20.28 24.30 -26.00
CA ALA A 620 21.22 23.56 -26.81
C ALA A 620 20.61 23.19 -28.18
N LEU A 621 19.33 22.78 -28.20
CA LEU A 621 18.63 22.46 -29.44
C LEU A 621 18.50 23.66 -30.37
N MET A 622 18.22 24.85 -29.82
CA MET A 622 18.15 26.10 -30.63
C MET A 622 19.54 26.57 -31.11
N GLN A 623 20.61 26.14 -30.47
CA GLN A 623 22.00 26.40 -30.89
C GLN A 623 22.52 25.35 -31.89
N GLY A 624 21.76 24.23 -32.08
CA GLY A 624 22.17 23.13 -32.95
C GLY A 624 23.04 22.08 -32.27
N GLU A 625 23.22 22.14 -30.98
CA GLU A 625 24.02 21.21 -30.15
C GLU A 625 23.23 19.96 -29.81
N LEU A 626 23.05 19.07 -30.82
CA LEU A 626 22.12 17.96 -30.75
C LEU A 626 22.46 16.92 -29.65
N GLU A 627 23.73 16.66 -29.42
CA GLU A 627 24.16 15.69 -28.41
C GLU A 627 23.84 16.20 -27.00
N GLU A 628 24.17 17.45 -26.72
CA GLU A 628 23.90 18.09 -25.46
C GLU A 628 22.39 18.21 -25.21
N ALA A 629 21.61 18.61 -26.22
CA ALA A 629 20.17 18.69 -26.15
C ALA A 629 19.56 17.32 -25.79
N THR A 630 19.97 16.27 -26.48
CA THR A 630 19.49 14.91 -26.25
C THR A 630 19.79 14.43 -24.83
N HIS A 631 21.05 14.61 -24.40
CA HIS A 631 21.46 14.21 -23.06
C HIS A 631 20.66 14.95 -21.97
N ALA A 632 20.49 16.26 -22.12
CA ALA A 632 19.77 17.07 -21.16
C ALA A 632 18.27 16.66 -21.06
N PHE A 633 17.59 16.40 -22.17
CA PHE A 633 16.21 15.93 -22.15
C PHE A 633 16.06 14.52 -21.58
N GLN A 634 16.97 13.59 -21.90
CA GLN A 634 16.96 12.25 -21.31
C GLN A 634 17.24 12.30 -19.81
N GLU A 635 18.20 13.14 -19.37
CA GLU A 635 18.45 13.33 -17.93
C GLU A 635 17.22 13.91 -17.22
N ALA A 636 16.49 14.84 -17.85
CA ALA A 636 15.25 15.39 -17.32
C ALA A 636 14.18 14.29 -17.09
N LEU A 637 13.98 13.41 -18.07
CA LEU A 637 13.05 12.28 -17.96
C LEU A 637 13.47 11.28 -16.87
N ARG A 638 14.79 11.07 -16.67
CA ARG A 638 15.29 10.21 -15.57
C ARG A 638 15.05 10.82 -14.20
N MET A 639 15.15 12.14 -14.06
CA MET A 639 15.02 12.83 -12.77
C MET A 639 13.61 12.83 -12.21
N ASP A 640 12.61 13.13 -13.04
CA ASP A 640 11.22 13.31 -12.63
C ASP A 640 10.31 12.13 -13.07
N GLY A 641 10.91 11.05 -13.57
CA GLY A 641 10.17 9.98 -14.20
C GLY A 641 9.35 10.49 -15.39
N MET A 642 8.31 9.85 -15.75
CA MET A 642 7.39 10.30 -16.79
C MET A 642 6.28 11.18 -16.20
N ASN A 643 6.64 12.18 -15.38
CA ASN A 643 5.68 13.11 -14.82
C ASN A 643 4.91 13.84 -15.93
N PRO A 644 3.57 13.74 -15.97
CA PRO A 644 2.79 14.26 -17.09
C PRO A 644 2.80 15.80 -17.20
N LEU A 645 3.29 16.53 -16.22
CA LEU A 645 3.45 17.99 -16.28
C LEU A 645 4.79 18.42 -16.90
N SER A 646 5.87 17.68 -16.64
CA SER A 646 7.25 18.06 -17.06
C SER A 646 7.76 17.26 -18.25
N ALA A 647 7.43 15.96 -18.35
CA ALA A 647 7.93 15.08 -19.39
C ALA A 647 7.54 15.48 -20.84
N PRO A 648 6.36 16.06 -21.13
CA PRO A 648 6.01 16.45 -22.49
C PRO A 648 7.02 17.39 -23.15
N ASP A 649 7.54 18.39 -22.45
CA ASP A 649 8.52 19.32 -23.00
C ASP A 649 9.82 18.60 -23.43
N ALA A 650 10.28 17.66 -22.60
CA ALA A 650 11.48 16.86 -22.89
C ALA A 650 11.25 15.90 -24.07
N LEU A 651 10.08 15.25 -24.15
CA LEU A 651 9.72 14.37 -25.26
C LEU A 651 9.61 15.12 -26.58
N GLU A 652 8.99 16.29 -26.57
CA GLU A 652 8.90 17.18 -27.73
C GLU A 652 10.26 17.70 -28.17
N GLY A 653 11.15 18.00 -27.21
CA GLY A 653 12.54 18.36 -27.48
C GLY A 653 13.33 17.21 -28.12
N LEU A 654 13.19 15.99 -27.61
CA LEU A 654 13.75 14.78 -28.22
C LEU A 654 13.17 14.50 -29.61
N ALA A 655 11.89 14.80 -29.83
CA ALA A 655 11.26 14.66 -31.14
C ALA A 655 11.91 15.60 -32.17
N MET A 656 12.16 16.86 -31.80
CA MET A 656 12.88 17.81 -32.67
C MET A 656 14.34 17.39 -32.89
N ALA A 657 15.03 16.90 -31.87
CA ALA A 657 16.39 16.40 -32.00
C ALA A 657 16.47 15.16 -32.92
N ALA A 658 15.51 14.25 -32.83
CA ALA A 658 15.38 13.08 -33.71
C ALA A 658 15.14 13.50 -35.15
N LEU A 659 14.26 14.47 -35.40
CA LEU A 659 14.06 15.01 -36.75
C LEU A 659 15.33 15.62 -37.35
N MET A 660 16.09 16.38 -36.56
CA MET A 660 17.37 16.99 -37.02
C MET A 660 18.43 15.93 -37.34
N ARG A 661 18.30 14.72 -36.79
CA ARG A 661 19.08 13.53 -37.16
C ARG A 661 18.50 12.75 -38.35
N GLY A 662 17.41 13.21 -38.95
CA GLY A 662 16.74 12.55 -40.07
C GLY A 662 15.81 11.39 -39.68
N GLN A 663 15.51 11.22 -38.37
CA GLN A 663 14.67 10.13 -37.83
C GLN A 663 13.20 10.58 -37.71
N ALA A 664 12.56 10.80 -38.86
CA ALA A 664 11.21 11.38 -38.92
C ALA A 664 10.13 10.52 -38.21
N GLU A 665 10.22 9.19 -38.34
CA GLU A 665 9.27 8.27 -37.70
C GLU A 665 9.37 8.34 -36.16
N ARG A 666 10.59 8.32 -35.62
CA ARG A 666 10.82 8.50 -34.19
C ARG A 666 10.34 9.86 -33.68
N ALA A 667 10.59 10.91 -34.45
CA ALA A 667 10.15 12.26 -34.09
C ALA A 667 8.63 12.31 -33.92
N LEU A 668 7.86 11.73 -34.84
CA LEU A 668 6.41 11.67 -34.73
C LEU A 668 5.93 10.84 -33.54
N ARG A 669 6.56 9.72 -33.24
CA ARG A 669 6.20 8.86 -32.10
C ARG A 669 6.47 9.53 -30.76
N LEU A 670 7.61 10.20 -30.62
CA LEU A 670 7.98 10.96 -29.41
C LEU A 670 6.99 12.10 -29.16
N GLU A 671 6.67 12.88 -30.21
CA GLU A 671 5.67 13.96 -30.11
C GLU A 671 4.28 13.40 -29.77
N ALA A 672 3.87 12.32 -30.43
CA ALA A 672 2.59 11.68 -30.13
C ALA A 672 2.47 11.24 -28.66
N THR A 673 3.58 10.80 -28.07
CA THR A 673 3.65 10.44 -26.64
C THR A 673 3.49 11.70 -25.78
N GLY A 674 4.27 12.74 -26.01
CA GLY A 674 4.17 14.01 -25.27
C GLY A 674 2.76 14.64 -25.38
N ARG A 675 2.19 14.64 -26.57
CA ARG A 675 0.83 15.13 -26.83
C ARG A 675 -0.24 14.29 -26.11
N ALA A 676 -0.10 12.97 -26.06
CA ALA A 676 -1.00 12.11 -25.31
C ALA A 676 -0.95 12.42 -23.81
N MET A 677 0.25 12.64 -23.27
CA MET A 677 0.45 13.02 -21.87
C MET A 677 -0.18 14.39 -21.56
N ARG A 678 0.06 15.40 -22.39
CA ARG A 678 -0.59 16.73 -22.23
C ARG A 678 -2.11 16.62 -22.19
N ARG A 679 -2.68 15.83 -23.11
CA ARG A 679 -4.13 15.60 -23.16
C ARG A 679 -4.67 14.93 -21.91
N SER A 680 -3.94 14.00 -21.33
CA SER A 680 -4.39 13.27 -20.14
C SER A 680 -4.55 14.18 -18.92
N VAL A 681 -3.76 15.25 -18.84
CA VAL A 681 -3.79 16.24 -17.73
C VAL A 681 -4.42 17.58 -18.12
N GLY A 682 -4.71 17.78 -19.40
CA GLY A 682 -5.32 19.00 -19.91
C GLY A 682 -4.38 20.22 -19.95
N VAL A 683 -3.06 20.01 -20.10
CA VAL A 683 -2.05 21.07 -20.13
C VAL A 683 -1.74 21.46 -21.58
N VAL A 684 -1.54 22.75 -21.82
CA VAL A 684 -1.10 23.27 -23.12
C VAL A 684 0.40 23.58 -23.12
N SER A 685 1.00 23.55 -24.30
CA SER A 685 2.39 23.95 -24.48
C SER A 685 2.51 25.47 -24.52
N ASN A 686 3.67 25.99 -24.09
CA ASN A 686 4.04 27.39 -24.29
C ASN A 686 3.91 27.74 -25.81
N PRO A 687 3.32 28.88 -26.18
CA PRO A 687 3.05 29.23 -27.60
C PRO A 687 4.29 29.18 -28.49
N PHE A 688 5.41 29.69 -28.04
CA PHE A 688 6.69 29.62 -28.76
C PHE A 688 7.13 28.19 -29.01
N TRP A 689 7.12 27.36 -27.97
CA TRP A 689 7.51 25.95 -28.06
C TRP A 689 6.57 25.16 -28.95
N ALA A 690 5.26 25.36 -28.79
CA ALA A 690 4.22 24.73 -29.61
C ALA A 690 4.41 25.02 -31.10
N GLU A 691 4.75 26.25 -31.47
CA GLU A 691 5.02 26.62 -32.83
C GLU A 691 6.23 25.90 -33.42
N LYS A 692 7.33 25.80 -32.62
CA LYS A 692 8.55 25.11 -33.04
C LYS A 692 8.32 23.63 -33.25
N VAL A 693 7.64 22.97 -32.29
CA VAL A 693 7.28 21.55 -32.36
C VAL A 693 6.35 21.30 -33.58
N ALA A 694 5.29 22.10 -33.75
CA ALA A 694 4.37 21.96 -34.88
C ALA A 694 5.08 22.13 -36.23
N GLY A 695 6.03 23.07 -36.32
CA GLY A 695 6.87 23.24 -37.50
C GLY A 695 7.73 22.02 -37.82
N ALA A 696 8.37 21.50 -36.80
CA ALA A 696 9.21 20.30 -36.90
C ALA A 696 8.39 19.07 -37.30
N MET A 697 7.20 18.87 -36.70
CA MET A 697 6.34 17.71 -37.00
C MET A 697 5.76 17.78 -38.42
N ARG A 698 5.40 18.96 -38.92
CA ARG A 698 5.02 19.12 -40.36
C ARG A 698 6.17 18.66 -41.26
N THR A 699 7.40 19.03 -40.94
CA THR A 699 8.57 18.58 -41.70
C THR A 699 8.74 17.06 -41.64
N ALA A 700 8.62 16.46 -40.46
CA ALA A 700 8.72 15.01 -40.28
C ALA A 700 7.63 14.25 -41.11
N GLN A 701 6.41 14.75 -41.12
CA GLN A 701 5.32 14.19 -41.92
C GLN A 701 5.60 14.24 -43.43
N LEU A 702 6.21 15.32 -43.90
CA LEU A 702 6.56 15.46 -45.33
C LEU A 702 7.74 14.56 -45.74
N MET A 703 8.56 14.13 -44.85
CA MET A 703 9.68 13.20 -45.09
C MET A 703 9.25 11.73 -45.24
N LEU A 704 8.01 11.39 -44.84
CA LEU A 704 7.51 10.03 -44.84
C LEU A 704 6.34 9.87 -45.82
N PRO A 705 6.15 8.68 -46.45
CA PRO A 705 4.91 8.34 -47.13
C PRO A 705 3.72 8.44 -46.17
N VAL A 706 2.55 8.89 -46.65
CA VAL A 706 1.35 9.14 -45.83
C VAL A 706 0.99 7.96 -44.92
N PRO A 707 0.92 6.69 -45.38
CA PRO A 707 0.58 5.58 -44.48
C PRO A 707 1.59 5.37 -43.36
N ARG A 708 2.87 5.68 -43.65
CA ARG A 708 3.95 5.55 -42.67
C ARG A 708 3.92 6.69 -41.62
N ALA A 709 3.62 7.87 -42.07
CA ALA A 709 3.45 9.01 -41.16
C ALA A 709 2.23 8.85 -40.25
N GLU A 710 1.12 8.29 -40.73
CA GLU A 710 -0.06 7.98 -39.95
C GLU A 710 0.24 6.88 -38.90
N ALA A 711 0.93 5.81 -39.30
CA ALA A 711 1.36 4.76 -38.36
C ALA A 711 2.33 5.28 -37.29
N ALA A 712 3.24 6.17 -37.66
CA ALA A 712 4.19 6.81 -36.75
C ALA A 712 3.54 7.84 -35.80
N ALA A 713 2.30 8.25 -36.01
CA ALA A 713 1.56 9.14 -35.09
C ALA A 713 1.05 8.42 -33.82
N THR A 714 1.51 7.20 -33.55
CA THR A 714 1.17 6.42 -32.34
C THR A 714 2.18 6.67 -31.22
N PRO A 715 1.70 6.78 -29.94
CA PRO A 715 2.59 6.92 -28.80
C PRO A 715 3.56 5.73 -28.65
N LEU A 716 4.68 5.98 -27.98
CA LEU A 716 5.62 4.95 -27.57
C LEU A 716 4.98 3.97 -26.59
N THR A 717 5.36 2.70 -26.67
CA THR A 717 4.97 1.70 -25.69
C THR A 717 5.75 1.88 -24.38
N PRO A 718 5.27 1.35 -23.24
CA PRO A 718 5.98 1.43 -21.96
C PRO A 718 7.43 0.93 -22.02
N ASN A 719 7.68 -0.17 -22.74
CA ASN A 719 9.04 -0.72 -22.91
C ASN A 719 9.96 0.21 -23.72
N GLU A 720 9.42 0.88 -24.73
CA GLU A 720 10.16 1.87 -25.53
C GLU A 720 10.46 3.13 -24.70
N ILE A 721 9.55 3.54 -23.85
CA ILE A 721 9.76 4.65 -22.90
C ILE A 721 10.87 4.29 -21.90
N GLU A 722 10.86 3.09 -21.35
CA GLU A 722 11.89 2.60 -20.45
C GLU A 722 13.27 2.57 -21.16
N ALA A 723 13.31 2.08 -22.40
CA ALA A 723 14.50 2.11 -23.22
C ALA A 723 14.99 3.54 -23.50
N LEU A 724 14.09 4.47 -23.81
CA LEU A 724 14.41 5.90 -24.02
C LEU A 724 15.06 6.53 -22.78
N ILE A 725 14.54 6.18 -21.58
CA ILE A 725 15.02 6.75 -20.32
C ILE A 725 16.40 6.17 -19.95
N HIS A 726 16.65 4.88 -20.18
CA HIS A 726 17.83 4.18 -19.66
C HIS A 726 18.94 3.94 -20.71
N ASP A 727 18.64 4.02 -22.00
CA ASP A 727 19.59 3.79 -23.08
C ASP A 727 20.08 5.13 -23.68
N GLU A 728 21.33 5.49 -23.36
CA GLU A 728 21.97 6.73 -23.87
C GLU A 728 22.12 6.72 -25.40
N VAL A 729 22.16 5.57 -26.02
CA VAL A 729 22.33 5.37 -27.48
C VAL A 729 20.96 5.13 -28.16
N TRP A 730 19.85 5.25 -27.45
CA TRP A 730 18.54 4.93 -28.01
C TRP A 730 18.21 5.76 -29.28
N LEU A 731 18.59 7.04 -29.32
CA LEU A 731 18.45 7.89 -30.50
C LEU A 731 19.51 7.64 -31.58
N ASP A 732 20.64 7.02 -31.24
CA ASP A 732 21.69 6.70 -32.21
C ASP A 732 21.50 5.33 -32.87
N ARG A 733 20.65 4.48 -32.31
CA ARG A 733 20.22 3.25 -32.98
C ARG A 733 19.44 3.61 -34.23
N THR A 734 20.10 3.53 -35.37
CA THR A 734 19.50 3.78 -36.68
C THR A 734 18.27 2.89 -36.84
N GLU A 735 17.20 3.42 -37.48
CA GLU A 735 16.08 2.64 -38.00
C GLU A 735 16.53 1.44 -38.87
N ALA A 736 17.78 1.44 -39.29
CA ALA A 736 18.47 0.37 -39.99
C ALA A 736 18.56 -0.97 -39.26
N ALA A 737 18.39 -1.05 -37.94
CA ALA A 737 18.27 -2.33 -37.24
C ALA A 737 17.03 -3.15 -37.70
N HIS A 738 16.09 -2.50 -38.39
CA HIS A 738 14.91 -3.14 -38.97
C HIS A 738 15.08 -3.55 -40.45
N GLU A 739 16.11 -3.05 -41.14
CA GLU A 739 16.42 -3.45 -42.53
C GLU A 739 17.37 -4.64 -42.62
N GLU A 740 17.98 -5.06 -41.54
CA GLU A 740 18.97 -6.16 -41.55
C GLU A 740 18.39 -7.57 -41.27
N LEU A 741 17.12 -7.79 -41.51
CA LEU A 741 16.66 -9.18 -41.64
C LEU A 741 17.22 -9.76 -42.96
N ASP A 742 17.95 -10.87 -42.83
CA ASP A 742 18.35 -11.58 -44.04
C ASP A 742 17.11 -12.19 -44.76
N ASP A 743 17.25 -12.57 -46.02
CA ASP A 743 16.12 -13.10 -46.79
C ASP A 743 15.48 -14.35 -46.17
N HIS A 744 16.22 -15.08 -45.36
CA HIS A 744 15.72 -16.26 -44.65
C HIS A 744 14.95 -15.85 -43.41
N GLU A 745 15.41 -14.82 -42.69
CA GLU A 745 14.75 -14.26 -41.54
C GLU A 745 13.42 -13.57 -41.92
N ARG A 746 13.43 -12.82 -43.01
CA ARG A 746 12.21 -12.21 -43.61
C ARG A 746 11.18 -13.28 -43.94
N ARG A 747 11.58 -14.38 -44.60
CA ARG A 747 10.68 -15.50 -44.94
C ARG A 747 10.12 -16.18 -43.69
N VAL A 748 10.91 -16.36 -42.65
CA VAL A 748 10.43 -16.93 -41.36
C VAL A 748 9.41 -16.02 -40.73
N VAL A 749 9.65 -14.70 -40.66
CA VAL A 749 8.73 -13.70 -40.11
C VAL A 749 7.45 -13.65 -40.93
N ALA A 750 7.53 -13.60 -42.26
CA ALA A 750 6.35 -13.58 -43.14
C ALA A 750 5.45 -14.83 -42.91
N LEU A 751 6.03 -16.02 -42.85
CA LEU A 751 5.27 -17.25 -42.59
C LEU A 751 4.72 -17.31 -41.17
N LEU A 752 5.41 -16.70 -40.21
CA LEU A 752 4.94 -16.61 -38.85
C LEU A 752 3.74 -15.65 -38.71
N ALA A 753 3.76 -14.53 -39.42
CA ALA A 753 2.68 -13.55 -39.49
C ALA A 753 1.37 -14.14 -40.07
N THR A 754 1.49 -15.19 -40.93
CA THR A 754 0.33 -15.95 -41.42
C THR A 754 -0.20 -17.01 -40.44
N GLY A 755 0.32 -17.07 -39.21
CA GLY A 755 -0.14 -17.98 -38.15
C GLY A 755 0.40 -19.39 -38.23
N MET A 756 1.40 -19.69 -39.11
CA MET A 756 1.97 -21.01 -39.28
C MET A 756 2.76 -21.48 -38.06
N THR A 757 2.61 -22.76 -37.69
CA THR A 757 3.40 -23.39 -36.63
C THR A 757 4.86 -23.61 -37.07
N ASN A 758 5.78 -23.78 -36.11
CA ASN A 758 7.19 -24.06 -36.41
C ASN A 758 7.39 -25.29 -37.33
N GLN A 759 6.51 -26.29 -37.20
CA GLN A 759 6.54 -27.50 -38.05
C GLN A 759 6.11 -27.16 -39.51
N GLN A 760 5.10 -26.33 -39.67
CA GLN A 760 4.63 -25.87 -40.97
C GLN A 760 5.66 -24.96 -41.66
N ILE A 761 6.29 -24.05 -40.90
CA ILE A 761 7.39 -23.21 -41.41
C ILE A 761 8.58 -24.06 -41.79
N ALA A 762 8.96 -25.05 -40.99
CA ALA A 762 10.05 -25.99 -41.29
C ALA A 762 9.81 -26.74 -42.58
N ASN A 763 8.61 -27.28 -42.78
CA ASN A 763 8.22 -27.98 -43.99
C ASN A 763 8.22 -27.07 -45.23
N ARG A 764 7.73 -25.82 -45.07
CA ARG A 764 7.65 -24.84 -46.18
C ARG A 764 9.02 -24.34 -46.62
N LEU A 765 9.96 -24.21 -45.68
CA LEU A 765 11.32 -23.73 -45.94
C LEU A 765 12.31 -24.86 -46.14
N ASN A 766 11.89 -26.12 -46.12
CA ASN A 766 12.69 -27.32 -46.22
C ASN A 766 13.88 -27.36 -45.25
N VAL A 767 13.64 -27.03 -44.01
CA VAL A 767 14.62 -27.00 -42.90
C VAL A 767 14.09 -27.81 -41.70
N SER A 768 14.96 -28.09 -40.73
CA SER A 768 14.50 -28.75 -39.49
C SER A 768 13.71 -27.80 -38.58
N VAL A 769 12.78 -28.33 -37.78
CA VAL A 769 12.05 -27.57 -36.76
C VAL A 769 13.01 -26.90 -35.78
N ARG A 770 14.12 -27.57 -35.47
CA ARG A 770 15.19 -27.01 -34.60
C ARG A 770 15.87 -25.82 -35.25
N THR A 771 16.03 -25.79 -36.54
CA THR A 771 16.57 -24.64 -37.30
C THR A 771 15.61 -23.46 -37.24
N VAL A 772 14.30 -23.70 -37.38
CA VAL A 772 13.29 -22.64 -37.22
C VAL A 772 13.28 -22.10 -35.78
N ALA A 773 13.30 -22.95 -34.77
CA ALA A 773 13.35 -22.53 -33.38
C ALA A 773 14.60 -21.70 -33.06
N SER A 774 15.78 -22.09 -33.56
CA SER A 774 17.02 -21.34 -33.39
C SER A 774 17.00 -19.98 -34.10
N ARG A 775 16.34 -19.89 -35.27
CA ARG A 775 16.16 -18.62 -35.98
C ARG A 775 15.17 -17.68 -35.24
N LEU A 776 14.08 -18.23 -34.71
CA LEU A 776 13.13 -17.46 -33.89
C LEU A 776 13.77 -16.94 -32.59
N GLN A 777 14.71 -17.73 -32.02
CA GLN A 777 15.47 -17.23 -30.87
C GLN A 777 16.37 -16.06 -31.27
N ARG A 778 17.11 -16.17 -32.37
CA ARG A 778 17.94 -15.08 -32.88
C ARG A 778 17.15 -13.86 -33.29
N LEU A 779 15.95 -14.06 -33.87
CA LEU A 779 15.04 -12.98 -34.21
C LEU A 779 14.51 -12.26 -32.94
N ARG A 780 14.22 -13.02 -31.88
CA ARG A 780 13.86 -12.40 -30.57
C ARG A 780 14.98 -11.53 -30.04
N ASP A 781 16.19 -12.07 -30.01
CA ASP A 781 17.37 -11.36 -29.52
C ASP A 781 17.71 -10.13 -30.39
N LYS A 782 17.51 -10.22 -31.71
CA LYS A 782 17.80 -9.19 -32.71
C LYS A 782 16.74 -8.08 -32.71
N LEU A 783 15.46 -8.46 -32.56
CA LEU A 783 14.32 -7.52 -32.56
C LEU A 783 13.92 -7.03 -31.18
N GLY A 784 14.53 -7.53 -30.11
CA GLY A 784 14.19 -7.19 -28.72
C GLY A 784 12.80 -7.70 -28.28
N LEU A 785 12.24 -8.74 -28.97
CA LEU A 785 10.91 -9.26 -28.71
C LEU A 785 10.95 -10.45 -27.75
N GLN A 786 9.94 -10.61 -26.92
CA GLN A 786 9.94 -11.60 -25.85
C GLN A 786 9.29 -12.94 -26.23
N SER A 787 8.33 -12.92 -27.13
CA SER A 787 7.57 -14.09 -27.50
C SER A 787 7.54 -14.34 -29.01
N ARG A 788 7.12 -15.55 -29.38
CA ARG A 788 6.87 -15.92 -30.76
C ARG A 788 5.73 -15.11 -31.36
N ASP A 789 4.71 -14.82 -30.54
CA ASP A 789 3.50 -14.12 -30.97
C ASP A 789 3.80 -12.62 -31.18
N ASP A 790 4.78 -12.09 -30.43
CA ASP A 790 5.27 -10.71 -30.66
C ASP A 790 5.99 -10.58 -32.01
N ILE A 791 6.77 -11.62 -32.43
CA ILE A 791 7.39 -11.63 -33.77
C ILE A 791 6.31 -11.73 -34.85
N ALA A 792 5.26 -12.54 -34.62
CA ALA A 792 4.16 -12.67 -35.57
C ALA A 792 3.39 -11.37 -35.74
N ALA A 793 3.06 -10.71 -34.63
CA ALA A 793 2.42 -9.41 -34.62
C ALA A 793 3.31 -8.34 -35.30
N TRP A 794 4.59 -8.30 -34.96
CA TRP A 794 5.58 -7.40 -35.56
C TRP A 794 5.69 -7.60 -37.09
N GLY A 795 5.66 -8.86 -37.57
CA GLY A 795 5.70 -9.17 -38.99
C GLY A 795 4.40 -8.80 -39.73
N ALA A 796 3.26 -9.01 -39.08
CA ALA A 796 1.94 -8.67 -39.63
C ALA A 796 1.75 -7.14 -39.74
N GLU A 797 2.17 -6.38 -38.73
CA GLU A 797 2.10 -4.90 -38.73
C GLU A 797 2.97 -4.25 -39.82
N ARG A 798 4.06 -4.91 -40.23
CA ARG A 798 5.00 -4.37 -41.23
C ARG A 798 4.82 -4.91 -42.61
N ALA A 799 3.73 -5.68 -42.85
CA ALA A 799 3.41 -6.28 -44.16
C ALA A 799 4.66 -6.92 -44.84
N ILE A 800 5.48 -7.66 -44.08
CA ILE A 800 6.57 -8.43 -44.60
C ILE A 800 5.94 -9.67 -45.26
N GLY A 801 5.49 -9.48 -46.49
CA GLY A 801 4.89 -10.51 -47.32
C GLY A 801 5.75 -10.81 -48.53
#